data_e0b0fefe69902247a88df2fb1360d85c
#
_entry.id   e0b0fefe69902247a88df2fb1360d85c
#
_cell.length_a   1.000
_cell.length_b   1.000
_cell.length_c   1.000
_cell.angle_alpha   90.00
_cell.angle_beta   90.00
_cell.angle_gamma   90.00
#
_symmetry.space_group_name_H-M   'P 1'
#
loop_
_entity.id
_entity.type
_entity.pdbx_description
1 polymer ?
#
loop_
_entity_poly.entity_id
_entity_poly.type
_entity_poly.pdbx_seq_one_letter_code
_entity_poly.pdbx_strand_id
1 'polypeptide(L)'
;MKIQKIVSGVLSVSMLAGMGTMSAFAADDIQKAGLSVRVQDKTTGEYEAVVFNDELGMPYQDENDRTMTPLRTIANAMDLEVAWNEEAKTATFTRGNESVVFTIDSNKYQHVVTEEGKNPVTEELTMDTAAVQKDNRTYAPVRFLAEAMDYDVAWDEASLTVTLAAKGETVVTGYENARPLLLQGAMDIEMQDMVKALTDAETVDIDNYHFVRGMLNGYPVVVSRTEQGISNAAVTTVLAMQHFDPIAVINQGTSGGHDPELHTFDIVLGETSVPASATKSVASAEGAGVDYKAIEPAGVYAYDKDQKTFVKKFEYKADKTLLETAQSVADTYTKGKVVTGVISSADSWNNQIDRMLYLNELWGSSTEEMETNAVAQICQTYDVPFLGIRILSNTGIYGEDFNPESGPACQEYVLTVAKTYIDNVLKKQDVQKADATVVVDYKSDKRPILLQGAMDIEMQDMVKALTDTTEYTIGQWYYVAGKLDGYPVVVSRTEQGLANAGASTALAMEYFNPVAVINQGTSGGHDPELHTFDIVLGETTVPSAAWMTEASAKGAGVDYKAMTMNGVYAYDKNQKTFVKEVKYPGDETLLNCAQAVAETYNKGKVVKGVISSSDEWNNQIDRMLFLHELNGSSCEEMESNSVAQVCKTYDVPYLGIRILSNTGIYGEDFNPETGSACQEYVLNVAKNYIQTVLNK
;
A
#
# COMPACT_ATOMS: atom_id res chain seq x y z
N MET A 1 -7.71 16.83 -48.04
CA MET A 1 -6.46 16.13 -47.67
C MET A 1 -6.82 15.15 -46.55
N LYS A 2 -6.72 13.87 -46.85
CA LYS A 2 -7.17 12.77 -45.98
C LYS A 2 -6.13 12.54 -44.86
N ILE A 3 -6.58 12.49 -43.62
CA ILE A 3 -5.79 12.01 -42.46
C ILE A 3 -6.25 10.58 -42.19
N GLN A 4 -5.32 9.62 -42.27
CA GLN A 4 -5.53 8.21 -42.01
C GLN A 4 -5.58 7.99 -40.49
N LYS A 5 -6.61 7.28 -40.05
CA LYS A 5 -6.71 6.71 -38.69
C LYS A 5 -5.90 5.41 -38.65
N ILE A 6 -4.97 5.32 -37.69
CA ILE A 6 -4.34 4.05 -37.29
C ILE A 6 -5.21 3.48 -36.17
N VAL A 7 -5.75 2.31 -36.40
CA VAL A 7 -6.51 1.51 -35.40
C VAL A 7 -5.52 0.51 -34.83
N SER A 8 -5.22 0.65 -33.54
CA SER A 8 -4.53 -0.40 -32.77
C SER A 8 -5.57 -1.36 -32.21
N GLY A 9 -5.54 -2.60 -32.66
CA GLY A 9 -6.41 -3.65 -32.15
C GLY A 9 -5.87 -4.21 -30.83
N VAL A 10 -6.70 -4.17 -29.79
CA VAL A 10 -6.50 -4.89 -28.54
C VAL A 10 -7.13 -6.27 -28.71
N LEU A 11 -6.32 -7.33 -28.58
CA LEU A 11 -6.81 -8.70 -28.45
C LEU A 11 -7.12 -8.94 -26.97
N SER A 12 -8.40 -8.98 -26.63
CA SER A 12 -8.89 -9.49 -25.36
C SER A 12 -9.05 -11.01 -25.47
N VAL A 13 -8.31 -11.76 -24.65
CA VAL A 13 -8.54 -13.19 -24.42
C VAL A 13 -9.35 -13.33 -23.14
N SER A 14 -10.62 -13.66 -23.28
CA SER A 14 -11.52 -14.04 -22.20
C SER A 14 -11.27 -15.52 -21.83
N MET A 15 -10.87 -15.80 -20.59
CA MET A 15 -10.92 -17.16 -20.03
C MET A 15 -12.20 -17.34 -19.22
N LEU A 16 -13.01 -18.29 -19.66
CA LEU A 16 -14.17 -18.83 -18.91
C LEU A 16 -13.66 -19.76 -17.81
N ALA A 17 -14.14 -19.51 -16.58
CA ALA A 17 -14.00 -20.45 -15.47
C ALA A 17 -14.96 -21.65 -15.69
N GLY A 18 -14.43 -22.87 -15.66
CA GLY A 18 -15.17 -24.12 -15.59
C GLY A 18 -14.65 -24.98 -14.45
N MET A 19 -15.46 -25.15 -13.38
CA MET A 19 -15.23 -26.16 -12.36
C MET A 19 -15.31 -27.57 -12.98
N GLY A 20 -14.24 -28.33 -12.88
CA GLY A 20 -14.19 -29.73 -13.29
C GLY A 20 -13.25 -30.53 -12.40
N THR A 21 -13.77 -31.60 -11.86
CA THR A 21 -13.21 -32.61 -10.98
C THR A 21 -11.76 -33.01 -11.30
N MET A 22 -10.93 -33.13 -10.26
CA MET A 22 -9.60 -33.72 -10.30
C MET A 22 -9.65 -35.11 -10.95
N SER A 23 -9.02 -35.21 -12.12
CA SER A 23 -8.61 -36.48 -12.71
C SER A 23 -7.12 -36.41 -12.98
N ALA A 24 -6.40 -37.49 -12.68
CA ALA A 24 -4.96 -37.61 -12.87
C ALA A 24 -4.54 -37.18 -14.28
N PHE A 25 -3.67 -36.18 -14.37
CA PHE A 25 -3.12 -35.69 -15.62
C PHE A 25 -2.09 -36.71 -16.18
N ALA A 26 -2.21 -37.04 -17.47
CA ALA A 26 -1.25 -37.85 -18.17
C ALA A 26 0.03 -37.04 -18.46
N ALA A 27 1.19 -37.69 -18.57
CA ALA A 27 2.50 -37.09 -18.78
C ALA A 27 2.60 -36.07 -19.95
N ASP A 28 1.68 -36.12 -20.90
CA ASP A 28 1.62 -35.18 -22.04
C ASP A 28 1.01 -33.80 -21.67
N ASP A 29 0.32 -33.67 -20.55
CA ASP A 29 -0.31 -32.41 -20.12
C ASP A 29 0.66 -31.48 -19.37
N ILE A 30 1.72 -32.03 -18.78
CA ILE A 30 2.76 -31.27 -18.05
C ILE A 30 3.68 -30.53 -19.01
N GLN A 31 3.86 -30.99 -20.24
CA GLN A 31 4.55 -30.28 -21.31
C GLN A 31 3.91 -28.94 -21.69
N LYS A 32 2.64 -28.73 -21.31
CA LYS A 32 1.90 -27.47 -21.52
C LYS A 32 1.84 -26.56 -20.29
N ALA A 33 2.28 -27.00 -19.13
CA ALA A 33 2.10 -26.32 -17.84
C ALA A 33 3.33 -25.50 -17.40
N GLY A 34 4.14 -25.03 -18.32
CA GLY A 34 5.08 -23.92 -18.07
C GLY A 34 6.07 -24.13 -16.90
N LEU A 35 6.62 -25.36 -16.72
CA LEU A 35 7.70 -25.57 -15.74
C LEU A 35 8.87 -24.64 -16.06
N SER A 36 9.30 -23.84 -15.10
CA SER A 36 10.43 -22.94 -15.22
C SER A 36 11.59 -23.35 -14.30
N VAL A 37 12.81 -23.01 -14.70
CA VAL A 37 14.03 -23.14 -13.87
C VAL A 37 14.74 -21.81 -13.94
N ARG A 38 15.19 -21.31 -12.79
CA ARG A 38 16.07 -20.14 -12.73
C ARG A 38 17.32 -20.47 -11.95
N VAL A 39 18.42 -19.91 -12.39
CA VAL A 39 19.75 -20.16 -11.81
C VAL A 39 20.34 -18.85 -11.37
N GLN A 40 20.89 -18.80 -10.17
CA GLN A 40 21.65 -17.65 -9.69
C GLN A 40 23.06 -17.69 -10.27
N ASP A 41 23.48 -16.62 -10.94
CA ASP A 41 24.87 -16.40 -11.30
C ASP A 41 25.71 -16.12 -10.04
N LYS A 42 26.68 -16.98 -9.75
CA LYS A 42 27.54 -16.87 -8.55
C LYS A 42 28.45 -15.64 -8.54
N THR A 43 28.62 -14.98 -9.69
CA THR A 43 29.48 -13.81 -9.82
C THR A 43 28.68 -12.51 -9.60
N THR A 44 27.47 -12.41 -10.20
CA THR A 44 26.63 -11.22 -10.14
C THR A 44 25.59 -11.31 -9.03
N GLY A 45 25.23 -12.52 -8.57
CA GLY A 45 24.14 -12.77 -7.64
C GLY A 45 22.74 -12.68 -8.28
N GLU A 46 22.66 -12.34 -9.57
CA GLU A 46 21.39 -12.21 -10.30
C GLU A 46 20.84 -13.58 -10.71
N TYR A 47 19.50 -13.69 -10.79
CA TYR A 47 18.82 -14.90 -11.23
C TYR A 47 18.44 -14.79 -12.70
N GLU A 48 18.87 -15.77 -13.49
CA GLU A 48 18.51 -15.89 -14.90
C GLU A 48 17.55 -17.06 -15.12
N ALA A 49 16.50 -16.84 -15.91
CA ALA A 49 15.57 -17.89 -16.30
C ALA A 49 16.24 -18.81 -17.34
N VAL A 50 16.18 -20.13 -17.12
CA VAL A 50 16.67 -21.10 -18.08
C VAL A 50 15.65 -21.24 -19.22
N VAL A 51 16.11 -20.98 -20.44
CA VAL A 51 15.27 -21.11 -21.65
C VAL A 51 15.25 -22.58 -22.12
N PHE A 52 14.04 -23.15 -22.16
CA PHE A 52 13.79 -24.47 -22.74
C PHE A 52 13.03 -24.33 -24.06
N ASN A 53 13.43 -25.12 -25.05
CA ASN A 53 12.77 -25.22 -26.35
C ASN A 53 13.08 -26.57 -27.01
N ASP A 54 12.50 -26.83 -28.19
CA ASP A 54 12.70 -28.11 -28.90
C ASP A 54 14.18 -28.39 -29.25
N GLU A 55 15.00 -27.33 -29.41
CA GLU A 55 16.43 -27.48 -29.71
C GLU A 55 17.26 -27.73 -28.44
N LEU A 56 16.89 -27.16 -27.32
CA LEU A 56 17.62 -27.25 -26.04
C LEU A 56 17.08 -28.36 -25.14
N GLY A 57 15.89 -28.87 -25.45
CA GLY A 57 15.17 -29.88 -24.69
C GLY A 57 14.14 -29.25 -23.74
N MET A 58 13.04 -29.97 -23.53
CA MET A 58 11.97 -29.57 -22.61
C MET A 58 12.03 -30.41 -21.36
N PRO A 59 11.86 -29.83 -20.15
CA PRO A 59 11.72 -30.64 -18.93
C PRO A 59 10.41 -31.44 -18.98
N TYR A 60 10.40 -32.58 -18.29
CA TYR A 60 9.21 -33.42 -18.17
C TYR A 60 9.19 -34.15 -16.82
N GLN A 61 8.02 -34.66 -16.42
CA GLN A 61 7.87 -35.49 -15.22
C GLN A 61 7.97 -36.98 -15.58
N ASP A 62 8.78 -37.73 -14.84
CA ASP A 62 8.92 -39.18 -15.03
C ASP A 62 7.83 -39.97 -14.32
N GLU A 63 7.83 -41.31 -14.44
CA GLU A 63 6.84 -42.18 -13.79
C GLU A 63 6.92 -42.23 -12.26
N ASN A 64 7.96 -41.61 -11.67
CA ASN A 64 8.16 -41.47 -10.22
C ASN A 64 7.84 -40.06 -9.72
N ASP A 65 7.14 -39.23 -10.52
CA ASP A 65 6.82 -37.83 -10.23
C ASP A 65 8.07 -36.95 -10.03
N ARG A 66 9.18 -37.27 -10.75
CA ARG A 66 10.40 -36.47 -10.72
C ARG A 66 10.51 -35.58 -11.94
N THR A 67 10.84 -34.31 -11.69
CA THR A 67 11.10 -33.34 -12.76
C THR A 67 12.46 -33.62 -13.41
N MET A 68 12.43 -34.20 -14.58
CA MET A 68 13.57 -34.51 -15.40
C MET A 68 13.94 -33.31 -16.29
N THR A 69 15.14 -32.79 -16.16
CA THR A 69 15.62 -31.62 -16.94
C THR A 69 16.72 -31.99 -17.91
N PRO A 70 16.82 -31.32 -19.07
CA PRO A 70 17.94 -31.52 -19.99
C PRO A 70 19.20 -30.91 -19.36
N LEU A 71 20.08 -31.77 -18.81
CA LEU A 71 21.22 -31.37 -17.98
C LEU A 71 22.19 -30.42 -18.66
N ARG A 72 22.39 -30.53 -19.98
CA ARG A 72 23.25 -29.59 -20.70
C ARG A 72 22.73 -28.18 -20.69
N THR A 73 21.40 -27.99 -20.80
CA THR A 73 20.76 -26.67 -20.76
C THR A 73 20.91 -26.03 -19.39
N ILE A 74 20.74 -26.84 -18.34
CA ILE A 74 20.96 -26.40 -16.96
C ILE A 74 22.41 -26.06 -16.71
N ALA A 75 23.36 -26.95 -17.15
CA ALA A 75 24.80 -26.77 -16.97
C ALA A 75 25.33 -25.49 -17.64
N ASN A 76 24.81 -25.17 -18.82
CA ASN A 76 25.17 -23.93 -19.52
C ASN A 76 24.71 -22.68 -18.72
N ALA A 77 23.54 -22.73 -18.11
CA ALA A 77 23.05 -21.65 -17.24
C ALA A 77 23.80 -21.56 -15.90
N MET A 78 24.50 -22.63 -15.52
CA MET A 78 25.36 -22.69 -14.32
C MET A 78 26.84 -22.42 -14.66
N ASP A 79 27.17 -22.05 -15.87
CA ASP A 79 28.55 -21.87 -16.36
C ASP A 79 29.45 -23.12 -16.19
N LEU A 80 28.88 -24.31 -16.45
CA LEU A 80 29.62 -25.59 -16.41
C LEU A 80 30.08 -26.03 -17.80
N GLU A 81 31.28 -26.54 -17.89
CA GLU A 81 31.77 -27.26 -19.09
C GLU A 81 31.07 -28.62 -19.18
N VAL A 82 30.61 -29.00 -20.38
CA VAL A 82 29.89 -30.26 -20.62
C VAL A 82 30.65 -31.17 -21.59
N ALA A 83 30.96 -32.37 -21.12
CA ALA A 83 31.59 -33.42 -21.94
C ALA A 83 30.69 -34.67 -22.00
N TRP A 84 30.71 -35.37 -23.14
CA TRP A 84 30.02 -36.63 -23.35
C TRP A 84 30.99 -37.73 -23.74
N ASN A 85 30.87 -38.90 -23.10
CA ASN A 85 31.63 -40.09 -23.46
C ASN A 85 30.69 -41.16 -24.01
N GLU A 86 30.78 -41.43 -25.32
CA GLU A 86 29.89 -42.36 -26.02
C GLU A 86 30.11 -43.84 -25.61
N GLU A 87 31.36 -44.23 -25.31
CA GLU A 87 31.72 -45.60 -24.95
C GLU A 87 31.21 -45.94 -23.51
N ALA A 88 31.45 -45.00 -22.59
CA ALA A 88 31.03 -45.18 -21.19
C ALA A 88 29.57 -44.74 -20.96
N LYS A 89 28.92 -44.11 -21.94
CA LYS A 89 27.56 -43.49 -21.82
C LYS A 89 27.47 -42.55 -20.62
N THR A 90 28.47 -41.68 -20.46
CA THR A 90 28.51 -40.72 -19.34
C THR A 90 28.46 -39.29 -19.81
N ALA A 91 27.74 -38.46 -19.08
CA ALA A 91 27.79 -37.02 -19.20
C ALA A 91 28.54 -36.43 -18.00
N THR A 92 29.58 -35.62 -18.28
CA THR A 92 30.40 -34.96 -17.26
C THR A 92 30.19 -33.47 -17.32
N PHE A 93 29.98 -32.87 -16.15
CA PHE A 93 29.76 -31.43 -15.93
C PHE A 93 30.87 -30.92 -15.02
N THR A 94 31.65 -29.93 -15.46
CA THR A 94 32.87 -29.49 -14.77
C THR A 94 32.88 -28.00 -14.52
N ARG A 95 33.31 -27.59 -13.33
CA ARG A 95 33.65 -26.21 -12.95
C ARG A 95 34.95 -26.20 -12.16
N GLY A 96 36.02 -25.63 -12.76
CA GLY A 96 37.31 -25.58 -12.10
C GLY A 96 37.90 -26.99 -11.85
N ASN A 97 38.06 -27.33 -10.57
CA ASN A 97 38.60 -28.61 -10.13
C ASN A 97 37.54 -29.65 -9.71
N GLU A 98 36.25 -29.33 -9.90
CA GLU A 98 35.13 -30.20 -9.56
C GLU A 98 34.41 -30.70 -10.80
N SER A 99 33.94 -31.95 -10.76
CA SER A 99 33.15 -32.57 -11.84
C SER A 99 32.06 -33.45 -11.29
N VAL A 100 30.90 -33.43 -11.95
CA VAL A 100 29.78 -34.35 -11.68
C VAL A 100 29.59 -35.26 -12.92
N VAL A 101 29.52 -36.57 -12.71
CA VAL A 101 29.44 -37.55 -13.79
C VAL A 101 28.16 -38.37 -13.64
N PHE A 102 27.25 -38.25 -14.60
CA PHE A 102 26.04 -39.07 -14.69
C PHE A 102 26.23 -40.20 -15.70
N THR A 103 25.86 -41.42 -15.33
CA THR A 103 25.87 -42.58 -16.23
C THR A 103 24.40 -42.85 -16.66
N ILE A 104 24.18 -43.02 -17.97
CA ILE A 104 22.84 -43.30 -18.50
C ILE A 104 22.36 -44.66 -18.00
N ASP A 105 21.06 -44.79 -17.74
CA ASP A 105 20.36 -45.92 -17.16
C ASP A 105 20.85 -46.31 -15.75
N SER A 106 21.51 -45.37 -15.05
CA SER A 106 21.96 -45.53 -13.67
C SER A 106 21.36 -44.46 -12.77
N ASN A 107 20.96 -44.87 -11.57
CA ASN A 107 20.58 -43.93 -10.50
C ASN A 107 21.79 -43.53 -9.62
N LYS A 108 23.00 -43.93 -10.00
CA LYS A 108 24.25 -43.50 -9.36
C LYS A 108 24.94 -42.46 -10.19
N TYR A 109 25.52 -41.49 -9.52
CA TYR A 109 26.38 -40.46 -10.12
C TYR A 109 27.62 -40.23 -9.27
N GLN A 110 28.64 -39.63 -9.84
CA GLN A 110 29.91 -39.39 -9.15
C GLN A 110 30.17 -37.90 -9.03
N HIS A 111 30.59 -37.49 -7.85
CA HIS A 111 31.19 -36.17 -7.61
C HIS A 111 32.68 -36.35 -7.48
N VAL A 112 33.48 -35.67 -8.31
CA VAL A 112 34.90 -35.82 -8.42
C VAL A 112 35.59 -34.49 -8.17
N VAL A 113 36.49 -34.44 -7.18
CA VAL A 113 37.31 -33.25 -6.84
C VAL A 113 38.79 -33.58 -7.15
N THR A 114 39.41 -32.73 -7.96
CA THR A 114 40.83 -32.91 -8.41
C THR A 114 41.66 -31.75 -7.86
N GLU A 115 42.47 -32.00 -6.83
CA GLU A 115 43.42 -31.00 -6.33
C GLU A 115 44.76 -31.14 -7.09
N GLU A 116 45.43 -30.00 -7.36
CA GLU A 116 46.74 -30.01 -8.04
C GLU A 116 47.76 -30.83 -7.28
N GLY A 117 48.36 -31.80 -7.95
CA GLY A 117 49.38 -32.72 -7.38
C GLY A 117 48.82 -33.84 -6.51
N LYS A 118 47.50 -34.03 -6.41
CA LYS A 118 46.85 -35.14 -5.70
C LYS A 118 46.04 -36.03 -6.66
N ASN A 119 45.78 -37.27 -6.22
CA ASN A 119 44.83 -38.12 -6.93
C ASN A 119 43.41 -37.58 -6.78
N PRO A 120 42.56 -37.68 -7.81
CA PRO A 120 41.17 -37.29 -7.72
C PRO A 120 40.44 -38.03 -6.57
N VAL A 121 39.65 -37.29 -5.78
CA VAL A 121 38.76 -37.87 -4.80
C VAL A 121 37.39 -38.01 -5.48
N THR A 122 36.86 -39.25 -5.50
CA THR A 122 35.57 -39.56 -6.12
C THR A 122 34.62 -40.06 -5.05
N GLU A 123 33.46 -39.38 -4.94
CA GLU A 123 32.33 -39.80 -4.13
C GLU A 123 31.23 -40.36 -5.04
N GLU A 124 30.75 -41.58 -4.76
CA GLU A 124 29.59 -42.15 -5.46
C GLU A 124 28.30 -41.83 -4.68
N LEU A 125 27.38 -41.13 -5.33
CA LEU A 125 26.12 -40.69 -4.79
C LEU A 125 24.95 -41.39 -5.51
N THR A 126 23.74 -41.34 -4.90
CA THR A 126 22.56 -42.04 -5.43
C THR A 126 21.41 -41.07 -5.63
N MET A 127 20.81 -41.12 -6.81
CA MET A 127 19.57 -40.43 -7.15
C MET A 127 18.36 -41.32 -6.85
N ASP A 128 17.20 -40.71 -6.73
CA ASP A 128 15.92 -41.42 -6.57
C ASP A 128 15.29 -41.89 -7.90
N THR A 129 15.85 -41.49 -9.03
CA THR A 129 15.53 -41.98 -10.36
C THR A 129 16.80 -42.07 -11.22
N ALA A 130 16.81 -42.85 -12.32
CA ALA A 130 17.97 -42.98 -13.18
C ALA A 130 18.11 -41.81 -14.17
N ALA A 131 19.38 -41.45 -14.50
CA ALA A 131 19.63 -40.57 -15.62
C ALA A 131 19.31 -41.28 -16.94
N VAL A 132 18.62 -40.61 -17.85
CA VAL A 132 18.20 -41.20 -19.12
C VAL A 132 18.65 -40.39 -20.32
N GLN A 133 18.79 -41.07 -21.46
CA GLN A 133 19.04 -40.41 -22.75
C GLN A 133 17.73 -40.33 -23.53
N LYS A 134 17.29 -39.12 -23.87
CA LYS A 134 16.10 -38.85 -24.70
C LYS A 134 16.49 -37.81 -25.77
N ASP A 135 16.18 -38.10 -27.03
CA ASP A 135 16.48 -37.20 -28.17
C ASP A 135 17.92 -36.69 -28.19
N ASN A 136 18.87 -37.60 -27.97
CA ASN A 136 20.33 -37.32 -27.86
C ASN A 136 20.71 -36.34 -26.74
N ARG A 137 19.88 -36.21 -25.70
CA ARG A 137 20.16 -35.37 -24.53
C ARG A 137 20.10 -36.20 -23.26
N THR A 138 20.95 -35.84 -22.29
CA THR A 138 20.95 -36.45 -20.96
C THR A 138 19.95 -35.72 -20.08
N TYR A 139 19.01 -36.47 -19.49
CA TYR A 139 18.06 -35.99 -18.52
C TYR A 139 18.29 -36.62 -17.15
N ALA A 140 18.21 -35.83 -16.11
CA ALA A 140 18.14 -36.27 -14.73
C ALA A 140 17.41 -35.16 -13.88
N PRO A 141 17.03 -35.48 -12.63
CA PRO A 141 16.51 -34.45 -11.76
C PRO A 141 17.57 -33.39 -11.48
N VAL A 142 17.25 -32.13 -11.74
CA VAL A 142 18.18 -30.99 -11.65
C VAL A 142 18.86 -30.86 -10.28
N ARG A 143 18.18 -31.27 -9.21
CA ARG A 143 18.68 -31.23 -7.84
C ARG A 143 20.06 -31.85 -7.69
N PHE A 144 20.29 -33.02 -8.26
CA PHE A 144 21.54 -33.78 -8.05
C PHE A 144 22.75 -33.11 -8.72
N LEU A 145 22.56 -32.45 -9.87
CA LEU A 145 23.63 -31.65 -10.49
C LEU A 145 23.87 -30.37 -9.68
N ALA A 146 22.80 -29.69 -9.29
CA ALA A 146 22.87 -28.41 -8.61
C ALA A 146 23.52 -28.54 -7.21
N GLU A 147 23.03 -29.47 -6.38
CA GLU A 147 23.58 -29.70 -5.03
C GLU A 147 25.05 -30.12 -5.04
N ALA A 148 25.44 -30.93 -6.00
CA ALA A 148 26.86 -31.35 -6.20
C ALA A 148 27.76 -30.21 -6.71
N MET A 149 27.21 -29.13 -7.22
CA MET A 149 27.90 -27.93 -7.70
C MET A 149 27.66 -26.70 -6.78
N ASP A 150 27.41 -26.97 -5.50
CA ASP A 150 27.19 -25.94 -4.46
C ASP A 150 26.05 -24.94 -4.75
N TYR A 151 24.90 -25.48 -5.17
CA TYR A 151 23.64 -24.76 -5.20
C TYR A 151 22.63 -25.39 -4.24
N ASP A 152 21.86 -24.57 -3.56
CA ASP A 152 20.64 -24.98 -2.87
C ASP A 152 19.48 -24.99 -3.87
N VAL A 153 18.60 -26.02 -3.76
CA VAL A 153 17.51 -26.26 -4.72
C VAL A 153 16.19 -26.08 -4.02
N ALA A 154 15.37 -25.17 -4.50
CA ALA A 154 14.04 -24.94 -4.01
C ALA A 154 12.99 -25.15 -5.10
N TRP A 155 11.82 -25.65 -4.71
CA TRP A 155 10.68 -25.88 -5.57
C TRP A 155 9.49 -25.04 -5.12
N ASP A 156 8.92 -24.27 -6.04
CA ASP A 156 7.69 -23.54 -5.84
C ASP A 156 6.57 -24.24 -6.63
N GLU A 157 5.63 -24.85 -5.91
CA GLU A 157 4.52 -25.60 -6.50
C GLU A 157 3.49 -24.68 -7.18
N ALA A 158 3.32 -23.46 -6.68
CA ALA A 158 2.34 -22.51 -7.22
C ALA A 158 2.75 -21.96 -8.58
N SER A 159 4.04 -21.65 -8.76
CA SER A 159 4.58 -21.16 -10.03
C SER A 159 5.24 -22.25 -10.89
N LEU A 160 5.27 -23.50 -10.44
CA LEU A 160 5.99 -24.61 -11.06
C LEU A 160 7.45 -24.27 -11.37
N THR A 161 8.12 -23.57 -10.45
CA THR A 161 9.47 -23.05 -10.65
C THR A 161 10.48 -23.76 -9.76
N VAL A 162 11.58 -24.23 -10.37
CA VAL A 162 12.79 -24.65 -9.65
C VAL A 162 13.75 -23.47 -9.55
N THR A 163 14.18 -23.14 -8.35
CA THR A 163 15.21 -22.11 -8.10
C THR A 163 16.50 -22.76 -7.66
N LEU A 164 17.61 -22.45 -8.35
CA LEU A 164 18.97 -22.85 -7.99
C LEU A 164 19.71 -21.63 -7.45
N ALA A 165 19.93 -21.58 -6.13
CA ALA A 165 20.63 -20.49 -5.46
C ALA A 165 22.04 -20.91 -5.04
N ALA A 166 22.98 -19.97 -4.94
CA ALA A 166 24.31 -20.25 -4.43
C ALA A 166 24.21 -20.76 -2.98
N LYS A 167 24.99 -21.82 -2.64
CA LYS A 167 24.90 -22.47 -1.33
C LYS A 167 25.24 -21.53 -0.19
N GLY A 168 24.40 -21.52 0.81
CA GLY A 168 24.52 -20.66 1.99
C GLY A 168 23.77 -19.34 1.88
N GLU A 169 23.07 -19.08 0.77
CA GLU A 169 22.05 -18.04 0.69
C GLU A 169 20.68 -18.63 1.05
N THR A 170 19.85 -17.85 1.74
CA THR A 170 18.49 -18.27 2.04
C THR A 170 17.67 -18.32 0.77
N VAL A 171 17.30 -19.53 0.33
CA VAL A 171 16.42 -19.70 -0.83
C VAL A 171 14.99 -19.40 -0.40
N VAL A 172 14.46 -18.31 -0.87
CA VAL A 172 13.05 -17.95 -0.64
C VAL A 172 12.23 -18.55 -1.77
N THR A 173 11.43 -19.58 -1.45
CA THR A 173 10.52 -20.22 -2.39
C THR A 173 9.13 -19.59 -2.26
N GLY A 174 8.79 -18.71 -3.22
CA GLY A 174 7.45 -18.18 -3.37
C GLY A 174 6.93 -17.28 -2.23
N TYR A 175 5.76 -16.67 -2.49
CA TYR A 175 5.06 -15.78 -1.54
C TYR A 175 4.51 -16.49 -0.31
N GLU A 176 4.34 -17.81 -0.35
CA GLU A 176 3.73 -18.56 0.73
C GLU A 176 4.65 -18.72 1.94
N ASN A 177 5.97 -18.68 1.71
CA ASN A 177 6.98 -19.01 2.71
C ASN A 177 7.78 -17.82 3.23
N ALA A 178 7.71 -16.65 2.58
CA ALA A 178 8.43 -15.46 3.02
C ALA A 178 7.58 -14.20 2.97
N ARG A 179 7.85 -13.31 3.90
CA ARG A 179 7.26 -11.97 3.92
C ARG A 179 7.87 -11.13 2.80
N PRO A 180 7.09 -10.57 1.87
CA PRO A 180 7.64 -9.81 0.74
C PRO A 180 8.19 -8.45 1.17
N LEU A 181 9.08 -7.88 0.35
CA LEU A 181 9.37 -6.45 0.37
C LEU A 181 8.26 -5.71 -0.38
N LEU A 182 7.64 -4.71 0.24
CA LEU A 182 6.62 -3.87 -0.40
C LEU A 182 7.26 -2.61 -0.98
N LEU A 183 7.09 -2.41 -2.28
CA LEU A 183 7.46 -1.20 -3.00
C LEU A 183 6.19 -0.45 -3.42
N GLN A 184 6.10 0.84 -3.15
CA GLN A 184 4.89 1.63 -3.42
C GLN A 184 5.20 2.87 -4.26
N GLY A 185 4.30 3.17 -5.21
CA GLY A 185 4.21 4.44 -5.92
C GLY A 185 2.75 4.84 -6.08
N ALA A 186 2.45 6.13 -6.15
CA ALA A 186 1.07 6.63 -6.22
C ALA A 186 0.47 6.54 -7.62
N MET A 187 1.29 6.61 -8.66
CA MET A 187 0.87 6.69 -10.06
C MET A 187 1.58 5.65 -10.92
N ASP A 188 1.02 5.36 -12.11
CA ASP A 188 1.64 4.45 -13.06
C ASP A 188 3.07 4.85 -13.43
N ILE A 189 3.34 6.15 -13.61
CA ILE A 189 4.69 6.66 -13.91
C ILE A 189 5.69 6.47 -12.76
N GLU A 190 5.21 6.14 -11.57
CA GLU A 190 6.02 5.90 -10.38
C GLU A 190 6.17 4.41 -10.05
N MET A 191 5.45 3.49 -10.71
CA MET A 191 5.53 2.07 -10.41
C MET A 191 5.87 1.17 -11.60
N GLN A 192 5.61 1.62 -12.83
CA GLN A 192 5.69 0.76 -14.02
C GLN A 192 7.06 0.12 -14.25
N ASP A 193 8.16 0.81 -13.90
CA ASP A 193 9.51 0.27 -14.09
C ASP A 193 9.89 -0.68 -12.95
N MET A 194 9.36 -0.48 -11.75
CA MET A 194 9.46 -1.47 -10.67
C MET A 194 8.74 -2.77 -11.06
N VAL A 195 7.53 -2.68 -11.63
CA VAL A 195 6.79 -3.87 -12.12
C VAL A 195 7.55 -4.58 -13.24
N LYS A 196 8.10 -3.85 -14.21
CA LYS A 196 8.90 -4.44 -15.31
C LYS A 196 10.16 -5.17 -14.81
N ALA A 197 10.70 -4.76 -13.66
CA ALA A 197 11.89 -5.39 -13.07
C ALA A 197 11.58 -6.71 -12.35
N LEU A 198 10.30 -7.03 -12.11
CA LEU A 198 9.91 -8.29 -11.48
C LEU A 198 9.96 -9.44 -12.49
N THR A 199 10.43 -10.59 -12.05
CA THR A 199 10.16 -11.88 -12.71
C THR A 199 8.92 -12.51 -12.08
N ASP A 200 8.26 -13.43 -12.82
CA ASP A 200 7.05 -14.13 -12.37
C ASP A 200 5.96 -13.19 -11.88
N ALA A 201 5.83 -12.03 -12.54
CA ALA A 201 4.92 -10.98 -12.15
C ALA A 201 3.44 -11.39 -12.34
N GLU A 202 2.65 -11.25 -11.29
CA GLU A 202 1.21 -11.53 -11.28
C GLU A 202 0.45 -10.34 -10.69
N THR A 203 -0.60 -9.90 -11.39
CA THR A 203 -1.51 -8.87 -10.88
C THR A 203 -2.47 -9.45 -9.84
N VAL A 204 -2.60 -8.77 -8.72
CA VAL A 204 -3.54 -9.08 -7.65
C VAL A 204 -4.32 -7.82 -7.34
N ASP A 205 -5.60 -7.79 -7.69
CA ASP A 205 -6.49 -6.69 -7.33
C ASP A 205 -7.24 -7.04 -6.03
N ILE A 206 -7.15 -6.15 -5.05
CA ILE A 206 -7.88 -6.26 -3.78
C ILE A 206 -8.87 -5.09 -3.76
N ASP A 207 -10.15 -5.38 -3.91
CA ASP A 207 -11.23 -4.41 -3.85
C ASP A 207 -11.00 -3.12 -4.67
N ASN A 208 -10.56 -3.28 -5.91
CA ASN A 208 -10.19 -2.22 -6.86
C ASN A 208 -8.82 -1.56 -6.63
N TYR A 209 -8.09 -1.88 -5.57
CA TYR A 209 -6.70 -1.45 -5.40
C TYR A 209 -5.75 -2.42 -6.09
N HIS A 210 -4.74 -1.86 -6.79
CA HIS A 210 -3.88 -2.59 -7.70
C HIS A 210 -2.55 -2.97 -7.07
N PHE A 211 -2.25 -4.27 -7.07
CA PHE A 211 -0.98 -4.85 -6.62
C PHE A 211 -0.40 -5.74 -7.71
N VAL A 212 0.92 -5.79 -7.77
CA VAL A 212 1.64 -6.76 -8.60
C VAL A 212 2.64 -7.48 -7.71
N ARG A 213 2.48 -8.79 -7.54
CA ARG A 213 3.48 -9.61 -6.87
C ARG A 213 4.43 -10.21 -7.88
N GLY A 214 5.69 -10.42 -7.51
CA GLY A 214 6.71 -11.00 -8.38
C GLY A 214 8.00 -11.22 -7.61
N MET A 215 9.05 -11.59 -8.29
CA MET A 215 10.35 -11.80 -7.68
C MET A 215 11.31 -10.71 -8.16
N LEU A 216 12.05 -10.11 -7.26
CA LEU A 216 13.14 -9.19 -7.55
C LEU A 216 14.41 -9.77 -6.94
N ASN A 217 15.42 -10.02 -7.79
CA ASN A 217 16.68 -10.60 -7.33
C ASN A 217 16.49 -11.89 -6.50
N GLY A 218 15.54 -12.76 -6.91
CA GLY A 218 15.23 -14.02 -6.24
C GLY A 218 14.51 -13.91 -4.90
N TYR A 219 13.97 -12.74 -4.55
CA TYR A 219 13.23 -12.49 -3.32
C TYR A 219 11.78 -12.02 -3.65
N PRO A 220 10.74 -12.44 -2.88
CA PRO A 220 9.39 -12.01 -3.11
C PRO A 220 9.22 -10.50 -2.88
N VAL A 221 8.60 -9.84 -3.85
CA VAL A 221 8.31 -8.42 -3.82
C VAL A 221 6.86 -8.19 -4.23
N VAL A 222 6.22 -7.25 -3.57
CA VAL A 222 4.93 -6.71 -3.98
C VAL A 222 5.13 -5.26 -4.39
N VAL A 223 4.67 -4.88 -5.57
CA VAL A 223 4.57 -3.48 -6.00
C VAL A 223 3.12 -3.06 -5.91
N SER A 224 2.82 -1.94 -5.26
CA SER A 224 1.46 -1.42 -5.16
C SER A 224 1.33 -0.02 -5.71
N ARG A 225 0.21 0.25 -6.42
CA ARG A 225 -0.22 1.60 -6.74
C ARG A 225 -1.10 2.11 -5.60
N THR A 226 -0.57 3.08 -4.84
CA THR A 226 -1.30 3.61 -3.68
C THR A 226 -2.46 4.51 -4.07
N GLU A 227 -2.52 5.01 -5.28
CA GLU A 227 -3.28 6.19 -5.70
C GLU A 227 -2.81 7.44 -4.92
N GLN A 228 -3.11 8.62 -5.43
CA GLN A 228 -2.69 9.85 -4.77
C GLN A 228 -3.52 10.15 -3.52
N GLY A 229 -2.85 10.66 -2.49
CA GLY A 229 -3.45 11.23 -1.29
C GLY A 229 -3.37 10.35 -0.05
N ILE A 230 -3.43 11.04 1.10
CA ILE A 230 -3.26 10.48 2.45
C ILE A 230 -4.16 9.27 2.69
N SER A 231 -5.47 9.38 2.41
CA SER A 231 -6.42 8.30 2.63
C SER A 231 -6.14 7.07 1.78
N ASN A 232 -5.86 7.25 0.49
CA ASN A 232 -5.55 6.16 -0.44
C ASN A 232 -4.27 5.43 -0.05
N ALA A 233 -3.23 6.18 0.29
CA ALA A 233 -1.96 5.62 0.74
C ALA A 233 -2.13 4.79 2.02
N ALA A 234 -2.93 5.26 2.99
CA ALA A 234 -3.24 4.51 4.20
C ALA A 234 -4.04 3.23 3.89
N VAL A 235 -5.09 3.33 3.07
CA VAL A 235 -5.93 2.19 2.68
C VAL A 235 -5.13 1.13 1.95
N THR A 236 -4.39 1.52 0.92
CA THR A 236 -3.58 0.56 0.14
C THR A 236 -2.51 -0.10 1.00
N THR A 237 -1.90 0.65 1.91
CA THR A 237 -0.89 0.09 2.81
C THR A 237 -1.50 -0.87 3.82
N VAL A 238 -2.67 -0.56 4.42
CA VAL A 238 -3.33 -1.47 5.37
C VAL A 238 -3.80 -2.75 4.68
N LEU A 239 -4.30 -2.67 3.44
CA LEU A 239 -4.63 -3.85 2.63
C LEU A 239 -3.38 -4.70 2.35
N ALA A 240 -2.26 -4.06 2.00
CA ALA A 240 -0.99 -4.76 1.82
C ALA A 240 -0.54 -5.47 3.11
N MET A 241 -0.69 -4.84 4.28
CA MET A 241 -0.38 -5.47 5.58
C MET A 241 -1.25 -6.72 5.83
N GLN A 242 -2.54 -6.67 5.49
CA GLN A 242 -3.47 -7.78 5.71
C GLN A 242 -3.23 -8.96 4.75
N HIS A 243 -3.01 -8.67 3.47
CA HIS A 243 -2.96 -9.70 2.43
C HIS A 243 -1.57 -10.27 2.16
N PHE A 244 -0.52 -9.47 2.38
CA PHE A 244 0.85 -9.85 2.03
C PHE A 244 1.80 -9.94 3.23
N ASP A 245 1.49 -9.33 4.38
CA ASP A 245 2.37 -9.28 5.56
C ASP A 245 3.81 -8.84 5.22
N PRO A 246 4.03 -7.65 4.65
CA PRO A 246 5.36 -7.26 4.19
C PRO A 246 6.37 -7.17 5.33
N ILE A 247 7.63 -7.55 5.03
CA ILE A 247 8.73 -7.46 6.00
C ILE A 247 9.27 -6.04 6.15
N ALA A 248 9.15 -5.23 5.09
CA ALA A 248 9.55 -3.84 5.04
C ALA A 248 8.80 -3.11 3.90
N VAL A 249 8.72 -1.79 3.99
CA VAL A 249 8.06 -0.94 3.00
C VAL A 249 9.02 0.16 2.51
N ILE A 250 9.14 0.30 1.19
CA ILE A 250 9.77 1.45 0.55
C ILE A 250 8.67 2.17 -0.24
N ASN A 251 8.29 3.36 0.23
CA ASN A 251 7.35 4.22 -0.48
C ASN A 251 8.14 5.29 -1.26
N GLN A 252 7.93 5.35 -2.57
CA GLN A 252 8.68 6.25 -3.43
C GLN A 252 7.77 7.05 -4.35
N GLY A 253 8.28 8.13 -4.92
CA GLY A 253 7.54 8.93 -5.89
C GLY A 253 8.16 10.29 -6.15
N THR A 254 7.42 11.10 -6.89
CA THR A 254 7.76 12.47 -7.24
C THR A 254 7.30 13.45 -6.15
N SER A 255 7.92 14.62 -6.08
CA SER A 255 7.59 15.63 -5.06
C SER A 255 7.99 17.03 -5.50
N GLY A 256 7.44 18.05 -4.82
CA GLY A 256 7.81 19.45 -4.98
C GLY A 256 8.90 19.87 -3.98
N GLY A 257 9.92 20.62 -4.44
CA GLY A 257 11.03 21.05 -3.60
C GLY A 257 10.67 22.21 -2.67
N HIS A 258 11.01 22.09 -1.37
CA HIS A 258 10.86 23.12 -0.34
C HIS A 258 12.23 23.64 0.17
N ASP A 259 13.27 22.82 0.09
CA ASP A 259 14.63 23.21 0.46
C ASP A 259 15.25 24.03 -0.68
N PRO A 260 15.69 25.29 -0.38
CA PRO A 260 16.30 26.14 -1.41
C PRO A 260 17.72 25.69 -1.86
N GLU A 261 18.26 24.59 -1.35
CA GLU A 261 19.52 24.00 -1.82
C GLU A 261 19.33 22.84 -2.81
N LEU A 262 18.06 22.45 -3.04
CA LEU A 262 17.71 21.29 -3.88
C LEU A 262 17.05 21.71 -5.19
N HIS A 263 17.26 20.92 -6.24
CA HIS A 263 16.77 21.13 -7.60
C HIS A 263 16.05 19.89 -8.14
N THR A 264 15.34 20.05 -9.24
CA THR A 264 14.72 18.95 -9.97
C THR A 264 15.75 17.85 -10.25
N PHE A 265 15.35 16.60 -10.07
CA PHE A 265 16.14 15.37 -10.05
C PHE A 265 16.96 15.12 -8.76
N ASP A 266 17.05 16.01 -7.81
CA ASP A 266 17.63 15.64 -6.52
C ASP A 266 16.72 14.65 -5.78
N ILE A 267 17.30 13.67 -5.11
CA ILE A 267 16.60 12.64 -4.35
C ILE A 267 16.73 12.94 -2.85
N VAL A 268 15.58 12.92 -2.16
CA VAL A 268 15.50 13.02 -0.69
C VAL A 268 15.21 11.64 -0.12
N LEU A 269 16.14 11.11 0.67
CA LEU A 269 15.95 9.98 1.55
C LEU A 269 15.29 10.49 2.84
N GLY A 270 14.04 10.11 3.06
CA GLY A 270 13.25 10.59 4.18
C GLY A 270 13.72 9.99 5.51
N GLU A 271 14.76 10.55 6.12
CA GLU A 271 15.13 10.22 7.50
C GLU A 271 13.96 10.46 8.44
N THR A 272 13.17 11.47 8.12
CA THR A 272 11.96 11.83 8.87
C THR A 272 10.83 12.10 7.88
N SER A 273 9.62 11.64 8.22
CA SER A 273 8.38 12.01 7.55
C SER A 273 7.47 12.77 8.51
N VAL A 274 6.83 13.87 8.06
CA VAL A 274 5.97 14.72 8.88
C VAL A 274 4.61 14.94 8.24
N PRO A 275 3.52 15.01 9.04
CA PRO A 275 2.17 15.32 8.56
C PRO A 275 2.01 16.83 8.40
N ALA A 276 2.39 17.39 7.26
CA ALA A 276 2.40 18.84 7.04
C ALA A 276 1.00 19.48 7.10
N SER A 277 -0.05 18.72 6.79
CA SER A 277 -1.45 19.15 6.94
C SER A 277 -1.96 19.12 8.38
N ALA A 278 -1.34 18.30 9.27
CA ALA A 278 -1.78 18.17 10.65
C ALA A 278 -1.25 19.33 11.51
N THR A 279 -1.90 20.46 11.39
CA THR A 279 -1.55 21.71 12.09
C THR A 279 -2.71 22.23 12.93
N LYS A 280 -2.38 23.04 13.92
CA LYS A 280 -3.34 23.80 14.71
C LYS A 280 -3.02 25.27 14.55
N SER A 281 -3.99 26.06 14.09
CA SER A 281 -3.79 27.49 13.99
C SER A 281 -4.04 28.21 15.32
N VAL A 282 -3.31 29.30 15.54
CA VAL A 282 -3.57 30.23 16.64
C VAL A 282 -4.87 30.99 16.35
N ALA A 283 -5.73 31.14 17.35
CA ALA A 283 -7.02 31.79 17.20
C ALA A 283 -6.85 33.25 16.75
N SER A 284 -7.65 33.66 15.76
CA SER A 284 -7.74 35.05 15.32
C SER A 284 -9.19 35.51 15.19
N ALA A 285 -9.42 36.80 15.45
CA ALA A 285 -10.77 37.41 15.36
C ALA A 285 -11.18 37.57 13.88
N GLU A 286 -12.49 37.73 13.65
CA GLU A 286 -13.05 38.09 12.35
C GLU A 286 -12.45 39.43 11.87
N GLY A 287 -12.08 39.48 10.59
CA GLY A 287 -11.47 40.65 9.96
C GLY A 287 -9.97 40.80 10.22
N ALA A 288 -9.33 39.90 10.99
CA ALA A 288 -7.89 39.95 11.23
C ALA A 288 -7.08 39.39 10.05
N GLY A 289 -7.71 38.69 9.12
CA GLY A 289 -7.09 37.93 8.06
C GLY A 289 -6.62 36.54 8.53
N VAL A 290 -6.00 35.80 7.62
CA VAL A 290 -5.38 34.49 7.89
C VAL A 290 -3.87 34.66 7.98
N ASP A 291 -3.30 34.33 9.14
CA ASP A 291 -1.85 34.29 9.32
C ASP A 291 -1.35 32.83 9.14
N TYR A 292 -0.75 32.55 7.99
CA TYR A 292 -0.19 31.23 7.66
C TYR A 292 1.00 30.84 8.53
N LYS A 293 1.63 31.77 9.23
CA LYS A 293 2.72 31.53 10.18
C LYS A 293 2.22 31.28 11.61
N ALA A 294 0.98 31.63 11.90
CA ALA A 294 0.36 31.39 13.20
C ALA A 294 -0.21 29.96 13.30
N ILE A 295 0.61 28.98 12.97
CA ILE A 295 0.30 27.54 13.06
C ILE A 295 1.37 26.81 13.88
N GLU A 296 0.97 25.74 14.52
CA GLU A 296 1.84 24.80 15.23
C GLU A 296 1.52 23.35 14.80
N PRO A 297 2.49 22.43 14.86
CA PRO A 297 2.25 21.02 14.63
C PRO A 297 1.15 20.46 15.54
N ALA A 298 0.15 19.79 14.98
CA ALA A 298 -0.90 19.11 15.74
C ALA A 298 -0.66 17.62 15.87
N GLY A 299 0.08 17.02 14.92
CA GLY A 299 0.38 15.60 14.86
C GLY A 299 -0.84 14.73 14.54
N VAL A 300 -0.60 13.46 14.21
CA VAL A 300 -1.61 12.44 13.91
C VAL A 300 -1.45 11.25 14.84
N TYR A 301 -2.51 10.44 15.02
CA TYR A 301 -2.49 9.30 15.93
C TYR A 301 -1.98 8.03 15.22
N ALA A 302 -1.02 7.34 15.82
CA ALA A 302 -0.57 6.01 15.41
C ALA A 302 -0.47 5.09 16.63
N TYR A 303 -0.62 3.79 16.41
CA TYR A 303 -0.50 2.82 17.49
C TYR A 303 0.95 2.73 17.98
N ASP A 304 1.10 2.78 19.30
CA ASP A 304 2.38 2.62 19.98
C ASP A 304 2.36 1.27 20.71
N LYS A 305 3.21 0.34 20.28
CA LYS A 305 3.26 -1.03 20.79
C LYS A 305 3.69 -1.10 22.28
N ASP A 306 4.51 -0.16 22.72
CA ASP A 306 5.00 -0.13 24.10
C ASP A 306 3.90 0.37 25.05
N GLN A 307 3.12 1.36 24.61
CA GLN A 307 1.99 1.91 25.36
C GLN A 307 0.68 1.13 25.10
N LYS A 308 0.64 0.28 24.07
CA LYS A 308 -0.52 -0.50 23.62
C LYS A 308 -1.78 0.35 23.39
N THR A 309 -1.59 1.52 22.82
CA THR A 309 -2.66 2.46 22.50
C THR A 309 -2.23 3.39 21.37
N PHE A 310 -3.20 4.03 20.73
CA PHE A 310 -2.92 5.11 19.80
C PHE A 310 -2.43 6.35 20.53
N VAL A 311 -1.33 6.89 20.07
CA VAL A 311 -0.71 8.11 20.61
C VAL A 311 -0.43 9.10 19.50
N LYS A 312 -0.43 10.38 19.85
CA LYS A 312 -0.16 11.46 18.91
C LYS A 312 1.32 11.47 18.54
N LYS A 313 1.61 11.41 17.23
CA LYS A 313 2.95 11.49 16.66
C LYS A 313 3.06 12.73 15.77
N PHE A 314 4.19 13.41 15.85
CA PHE A 314 4.49 14.61 15.07
C PHE A 314 5.45 14.31 13.92
N GLU A 315 6.13 13.20 13.98
CA GLU A 315 7.08 12.72 13.00
C GLU A 315 7.21 11.20 13.03
N TYR A 316 7.64 10.63 11.93
CA TYR A 316 7.98 9.21 11.77
C TYR A 316 9.41 9.09 11.29
N LYS A 317 10.23 8.30 11.97
CA LYS A 317 11.62 8.03 11.58
C LYS A 317 11.67 6.84 10.61
N ALA A 318 12.52 6.97 9.61
CA ALA A 318 12.84 5.84 8.74
C ALA A 318 13.52 4.71 9.53
N ASP A 319 13.36 3.47 9.04
CA ASP A 319 14.19 2.37 9.51
C ASP A 319 15.67 2.63 9.18
N LYS A 320 16.51 2.46 10.20
CA LYS A 320 17.94 2.76 10.09
C LYS A 320 18.63 1.92 9.02
N THR A 321 18.31 0.63 8.92
CA THR A 321 18.97 -0.30 8.00
C THR A 321 18.57 0.00 6.56
N LEU A 322 17.28 0.30 6.32
CA LEU A 322 16.80 0.75 5.00
C LEU A 322 17.47 2.07 4.59
N LEU A 323 17.55 3.04 5.49
CA LEU A 323 18.18 4.34 5.22
C LEU A 323 19.67 4.20 4.91
N GLU A 324 20.42 3.45 5.74
CA GLU A 324 21.84 3.18 5.52
C GLU A 324 22.07 2.41 4.21
N THR A 325 21.18 1.48 3.85
CA THR A 325 21.23 0.78 2.57
C THR A 325 21.04 1.75 1.40
N ALA A 326 20.03 2.63 1.47
CA ALA A 326 19.81 3.64 0.44
C ALA A 326 21.02 4.57 0.30
N GLN A 327 21.57 5.06 1.41
CA GLN A 327 22.77 5.89 1.40
C GLN A 327 23.99 5.20 0.79
N SER A 328 24.14 3.88 1.00
CA SER A 328 25.30 3.10 0.50
C SER A 328 25.36 3.03 -1.02
N VAL A 329 24.25 3.23 -1.72
CA VAL A 329 24.16 3.21 -3.18
C VAL A 329 23.96 4.61 -3.78
N ALA A 330 24.08 5.68 -2.99
CA ALA A 330 23.86 7.05 -3.45
C ALA A 330 24.76 7.46 -4.63
N ASP A 331 26.01 6.99 -4.65
CA ASP A 331 26.96 7.28 -5.73
C ASP A 331 26.61 6.62 -7.07
N THR A 332 25.66 5.67 -7.09
CA THR A 332 25.17 5.06 -8.35
C THR A 332 24.22 5.99 -9.09
N TYR A 333 23.61 6.97 -8.41
CA TYR A 333 22.72 7.96 -8.99
C TYR A 333 23.51 9.16 -9.52
N THR A 334 23.30 9.51 -10.80
CA THR A 334 24.11 10.52 -11.48
C THR A 334 23.31 11.68 -12.07
N LYS A 335 21.97 11.67 -11.91
CA LYS A 335 21.11 12.72 -12.50
C LYS A 335 20.91 13.94 -11.58
N GLY A 336 21.22 13.80 -10.30
CA GLY A 336 21.15 14.83 -9.27
C GLY A 336 21.89 14.39 -8.01
N LYS A 337 21.65 15.08 -6.90
CA LYS A 337 22.18 14.69 -5.59
C LYS A 337 21.26 13.68 -4.93
N VAL A 338 21.81 12.84 -4.04
CA VAL A 338 21.05 12.07 -3.08
C VAL A 338 21.35 12.63 -1.70
N VAL A 339 20.33 13.15 -1.03
CA VAL A 339 20.46 13.76 0.30
C VAL A 339 19.53 13.08 1.31
N THR A 340 19.85 13.17 2.57
CA THR A 340 18.97 12.80 3.67
C THR A 340 18.21 14.05 4.11
N GLY A 341 16.90 13.91 4.35
CA GLY A 341 16.08 15.07 4.70
C GLY A 341 14.70 14.72 5.26
N VAL A 342 13.84 15.73 5.32
CA VAL A 342 12.46 15.60 5.80
C VAL A 342 11.49 15.60 4.63
N ILE A 343 10.65 14.56 4.54
CA ILE A 343 9.53 14.49 3.60
C ILE A 343 8.26 14.92 4.33
N SER A 344 7.58 15.94 3.84
CA SER A 344 6.30 16.40 4.37
C SER A 344 5.14 15.98 3.46
N SER A 345 4.03 15.54 4.07
CA SER A 345 2.86 15.05 3.32
C SER A 345 1.63 15.91 3.59
N ALA A 346 0.93 16.28 2.53
CA ALA A 346 -0.36 16.95 2.57
C ALA A 346 -1.13 16.68 1.27
N ASP A 347 -2.47 16.62 1.31
CA ASP A 347 -3.30 16.45 0.09
C ASP A 347 -3.35 17.74 -0.77
N SER A 348 -2.59 18.75 -0.41
CA SER A 348 -2.53 20.04 -1.10
C SER A 348 -1.44 20.10 -2.16
N TRP A 349 -1.69 20.85 -3.23
CA TRP A 349 -0.69 21.26 -4.21
C TRP A 349 -0.38 22.73 -4.03
N ASN A 350 0.68 22.98 -3.29
CA ASN A 350 1.07 24.35 -2.96
C ASN A 350 2.05 24.93 -3.98
N ASN A 351 1.70 26.07 -4.61
CA ASN A 351 2.55 26.82 -5.54
C ASN A 351 3.00 28.18 -5.00
N GLN A 352 2.75 28.46 -3.71
CA GLN A 352 3.13 29.73 -3.09
C GLN A 352 4.49 29.60 -2.41
N ILE A 353 5.50 30.29 -2.93
CA ILE A 353 6.90 30.15 -2.50
C ILE A 353 7.10 30.45 -1.01
N ASP A 354 6.45 31.50 -0.50
CA ASP A 354 6.60 31.87 0.91
C ASP A 354 6.05 30.80 1.87
N ARG A 355 5.01 30.03 1.46
CA ARG A 355 4.54 28.87 2.20
C ARG A 355 5.53 27.71 2.14
N MET A 356 6.12 27.42 0.95
CA MET A 356 7.14 26.37 0.81
C MET A 356 8.33 26.65 1.76
N LEU A 357 8.84 27.87 1.73
CA LEU A 357 9.94 28.30 2.60
C LEU A 357 9.57 28.26 4.09
N TYR A 358 8.32 28.59 4.42
CA TYR A 358 7.85 28.50 5.80
C TYR A 358 7.73 27.05 6.29
N LEU A 359 7.27 26.11 5.44
CA LEU A 359 7.23 24.70 5.79
C LEU A 359 8.66 24.13 5.96
N ASN A 360 9.62 24.60 5.15
CA ASN A 360 11.04 24.30 5.37
C ASN A 360 11.54 24.86 6.72
N GLU A 361 11.15 26.08 7.09
CA GLU A 361 11.49 26.66 8.40
C GLU A 361 10.83 25.92 9.57
N LEU A 362 9.53 25.58 9.45
CA LEU A 362 8.74 24.98 10.54
C LEU A 362 9.10 23.51 10.81
N TRP A 363 9.22 22.70 9.74
CA TRP A 363 9.39 21.27 9.82
C TRP A 363 10.79 20.77 9.40
N GLY A 364 11.64 21.65 8.84
CA GLY A 364 12.83 21.24 8.10
C GLY A 364 12.49 20.54 6.77
N SER A 365 11.28 20.76 6.24
CA SER A 365 10.77 20.10 5.05
C SER A 365 11.70 20.31 3.85
N SER A 366 12.31 19.24 3.35
CA SER A 366 13.10 19.25 2.12
C SER A 366 12.20 19.20 0.88
N THR A 367 11.07 18.53 1.01
CA THR A 367 10.12 18.30 -0.09
C THR A 367 8.71 18.01 0.44
N GLU A 368 7.68 18.30 -0.37
CA GLU A 368 6.27 17.99 -0.05
C GLU A 368 5.65 17.09 -1.12
N GLU A 369 4.84 16.16 -0.66
CA GLU A 369 4.10 15.18 -1.46
C GLU A 369 2.81 14.75 -0.72
N MET A 370 2.13 13.64 -1.10
CA MET A 370 0.78 13.35 -0.62
C MET A 370 0.61 12.00 0.10
N GLU A 371 1.66 11.17 0.27
CA GLU A 371 1.50 9.76 0.70
C GLU A 371 2.41 9.33 1.86
N THR A 372 3.67 9.74 1.86
CA THR A 372 4.74 9.17 2.71
C THR A 372 4.37 9.11 4.19
N ASN A 373 3.77 10.17 4.72
CA ASN A 373 3.42 10.21 6.14
C ASN A 373 2.31 9.19 6.47
N ALA A 374 1.30 9.03 5.61
CA ALA A 374 0.23 8.05 5.82
C ALA A 374 0.77 6.62 5.78
N VAL A 375 1.67 6.31 4.84
CA VAL A 375 2.36 5.01 4.78
C VAL A 375 3.18 4.77 6.05
N ALA A 376 3.97 5.76 6.47
CA ALA A 376 4.78 5.68 7.70
C ALA A 376 3.91 5.45 8.94
N GLN A 377 2.76 6.11 9.04
CA GLN A 377 1.78 5.95 10.12
C GLN A 377 1.23 4.52 10.19
N ILE A 378 0.86 3.92 9.05
CA ILE A 378 0.41 2.52 8.98
C ILE A 378 1.57 1.57 9.32
N CYS A 379 2.76 1.79 8.77
CA CYS A 379 3.95 0.98 9.08
C CYS A 379 4.27 1.03 10.59
N GLN A 380 4.22 2.20 11.22
CA GLN A 380 4.37 2.34 12.68
C GLN A 380 3.30 1.54 13.45
N THR A 381 2.05 1.58 12.99
CA THR A 381 0.92 0.87 13.62
C THR A 381 1.10 -0.65 13.56
N TYR A 382 1.69 -1.18 12.48
CA TYR A 382 1.99 -2.60 12.28
C TYR A 382 3.40 -3.03 12.73
N ASP A 383 4.23 -2.09 13.20
CA ASP A 383 5.63 -2.33 13.55
C ASP A 383 6.46 -2.88 12.36
N VAL A 384 6.26 -2.33 11.17
CA VAL A 384 6.95 -2.72 9.94
C VAL A 384 7.99 -1.65 9.58
N PRO A 385 9.26 -2.04 9.29
CA PRO A 385 10.30 -1.13 8.82
C PRO A 385 9.87 -0.33 7.59
N PHE A 386 10.16 0.97 7.56
CA PHE A 386 9.72 1.89 6.53
C PHE A 386 10.82 2.85 6.07
N LEU A 387 10.83 3.18 4.77
CA LEU A 387 11.62 4.27 4.19
C LEU A 387 10.81 5.00 3.11
N GLY A 388 10.70 6.33 3.21
CA GLY A 388 10.25 7.20 2.14
C GLY A 388 11.42 7.64 1.27
N ILE A 389 11.26 7.60 -0.06
CA ILE A 389 12.23 8.12 -1.03
C ILE A 389 11.48 9.04 -2.01
N ARG A 390 11.93 10.28 -2.15
CA ARG A 390 11.30 11.22 -3.07
C ARG A 390 12.33 11.86 -3.99
N ILE A 391 11.97 11.98 -5.26
CA ILE A 391 12.71 12.76 -6.24
C ILE A 391 11.99 14.08 -6.48
N LEU A 392 12.72 15.18 -6.51
CA LEU A 392 12.13 16.46 -6.87
C LEU A 392 11.78 16.44 -8.35
N SER A 393 10.48 16.56 -8.65
CA SER A 393 9.96 16.67 -10.02
C SER A 393 9.82 18.12 -10.49
N ASN A 394 9.76 19.02 -9.53
CA ASN A 394 9.62 20.46 -9.74
C ASN A 394 10.11 21.23 -8.50
N THR A 395 10.49 22.49 -8.67
CA THR A 395 10.65 23.41 -7.56
C THR A 395 10.16 24.81 -7.95
N GLY A 396 9.08 25.26 -7.32
CA GLY A 396 8.52 26.60 -7.53
C GLY A 396 9.50 27.72 -7.11
N ILE A 397 10.40 27.42 -6.17
CA ILE A 397 11.41 28.37 -5.68
C ILE A 397 12.32 28.86 -6.81
N TYR A 398 12.63 27.97 -7.76
CA TYR A 398 13.48 28.27 -8.93
C TYR A 398 12.71 28.38 -10.24
N GLY A 399 11.36 28.20 -10.21
CA GLY A 399 10.54 28.17 -11.41
C GLY A 399 10.83 26.95 -12.29
N GLU A 400 11.23 25.84 -11.67
CA GLU A 400 11.42 24.56 -12.35
C GLU A 400 10.09 23.83 -12.38
N ASP A 401 9.52 23.69 -13.59
CA ASP A 401 8.25 23.02 -13.83
C ASP A 401 8.34 21.51 -13.65
N PHE A 402 7.18 20.86 -13.48
CA PHE A 402 7.08 19.40 -13.36
C PHE A 402 7.75 18.68 -14.54
N ASN A 403 8.71 17.80 -14.21
CA ASN A 403 9.42 16.97 -15.17
C ASN A 403 9.02 15.49 -15.03
N PRO A 404 8.29 14.91 -16.00
CA PRO A 404 7.82 13.52 -15.91
C PRO A 404 8.94 12.47 -15.91
N GLU A 405 10.15 12.80 -16.41
CA GLU A 405 11.29 11.88 -16.41
C GLU A 405 11.86 11.64 -14.99
N SER A 406 11.44 12.42 -14.00
CA SER A 406 11.82 12.21 -12.61
C SER A 406 11.24 10.90 -12.04
N GLY A 407 10.00 10.53 -12.40
CA GLY A 407 9.39 9.28 -11.93
C GLY A 407 10.21 8.02 -12.28
N PRO A 408 10.53 7.77 -13.56
CA PRO A 408 11.43 6.68 -13.94
C PRO A 408 12.81 6.75 -13.26
N ALA A 409 13.37 7.96 -13.11
CA ALA A 409 14.67 8.13 -12.44
C ALA A 409 14.63 7.74 -10.95
N CYS A 410 13.51 8.02 -10.25
CA CYS A 410 13.31 7.58 -8.88
C CYS A 410 13.24 6.04 -8.81
N GLN A 411 12.44 5.41 -9.67
CA GLN A 411 12.29 3.96 -9.70
C GLN A 411 13.61 3.24 -9.97
N GLU A 412 14.46 3.75 -10.87
CA GLU A 412 15.80 3.19 -11.14
C GLU A 412 16.65 3.16 -9.86
N TYR A 413 16.65 4.27 -9.11
CA TYR A 413 17.38 4.36 -7.84
C TYR A 413 16.78 3.42 -6.79
N VAL A 414 15.45 3.41 -6.63
CA VAL A 414 14.73 2.56 -5.66
C VAL A 414 14.94 1.08 -5.95
N LEU A 415 14.98 0.66 -7.21
CA LEU A 415 15.31 -0.72 -7.59
C LEU A 415 16.72 -1.11 -7.16
N THR A 416 17.68 -0.18 -7.26
CA THR A 416 19.04 -0.41 -6.76
C THR A 416 19.07 -0.56 -5.24
N VAL A 417 18.33 0.31 -4.51
CA VAL A 417 18.18 0.20 -3.06
C VAL A 417 17.52 -1.14 -2.67
N ALA A 418 16.41 -1.49 -3.33
CA ALA A 418 15.67 -2.72 -3.03
C ALA A 418 16.52 -3.98 -3.26
N LYS A 419 17.21 -4.08 -4.40
CA LYS A 419 18.12 -5.19 -4.69
C LYS A 419 19.23 -5.29 -3.63
N THR A 420 19.85 -4.17 -3.27
CA THR A 420 20.90 -4.10 -2.25
C THR A 420 20.38 -4.51 -0.86
N TYR A 421 19.18 -4.07 -0.50
CA TYR A 421 18.54 -4.46 0.77
C TYR A 421 18.20 -5.95 0.80
N ILE A 422 17.66 -6.48 -0.30
CA ILE A 422 17.40 -7.92 -0.45
C ILE A 422 18.69 -8.72 -0.25
N ASP A 423 19.78 -8.39 -0.94
CA ASP A 423 21.02 -9.16 -0.90
C ASP A 423 21.78 -9.04 0.43
N ASN A 424 21.81 -7.83 0.99
CA ASN A 424 22.60 -7.57 2.19
C ASN A 424 21.87 -7.85 3.49
N VAL A 425 20.53 -7.81 3.49
CA VAL A 425 19.70 -7.90 4.69
C VAL A 425 18.73 -9.08 4.61
N LEU A 426 17.79 -9.08 3.65
CA LEU A 426 16.67 -10.02 3.67
C LEU A 426 17.07 -11.47 3.43
N LYS A 427 17.99 -11.73 2.50
CA LYS A 427 18.51 -13.08 2.24
C LYS A 427 19.33 -13.65 3.41
N LYS A 428 19.74 -12.83 4.38
CA LYS A 428 20.54 -13.21 5.53
C LYS A 428 19.76 -13.34 6.85
N GLN A 429 18.44 -13.13 6.78
CA GLN A 429 17.55 -13.19 7.94
C GLN A 429 16.52 -14.32 7.79
N ASP A 430 15.95 -14.76 8.93
CA ASP A 430 14.74 -15.57 8.89
C ASP A 430 13.55 -14.69 8.53
N VAL A 431 13.04 -14.86 7.32
CA VAL A 431 11.98 -14.04 6.72
C VAL A 431 10.65 -14.81 6.59
N GLN A 432 10.52 -15.96 7.27
CA GLN A 432 9.30 -16.77 7.23
C GLN A 432 8.11 -16.00 7.76
N LYS A 433 6.95 -16.23 7.12
CA LYS A 433 5.69 -15.71 7.64
C LYS A 433 5.41 -16.28 9.03
N ALA A 434 4.99 -15.42 9.95
CA ALA A 434 4.45 -15.88 11.21
C ALA A 434 3.12 -16.64 10.96
N ASP A 435 2.88 -17.71 11.70
CA ASP A 435 1.68 -18.58 11.58
C ASP A 435 0.34 -17.89 11.96
N ALA A 436 0.29 -16.58 12.06
CA ALA A 436 -0.86 -15.86 12.59
C ALA A 436 -1.47 -14.86 11.60
N THR A 437 -2.30 -15.35 10.70
CA THR A 437 -3.40 -14.53 10.20
C THR A 437 -4.39 -14.33 11.36
N VAL A 438 -4.68 -13.07 11.72
CA VAL A 438 -5.77 -12.75 12.66
C VAL A 438 -7.06 -13.26 12.01
N VAL A 439 -7.55 -14.40 12.44
CA VAL A 439 -8.82 -14.95 11.95
C VAL A 439 -9.95 -14.19 12.65
N VAL A 440 -10.53 -13.22 11.97
CA VAL A 440 -11.77 -12.58 12.41
C VAL A 440 -12.93 -13.50 12.05
N ASP A 441 -13.38 -14.29 13.02
CA ASP A 441 -14.54 -15.20 12.83
C ASP A 441 -15.87 -14.44 13.02
N TYR A 442 -16.07 -13.37 12.25
CA TYR A 442 -17.36 -12.69 12.20
C TYR A 442 -18.31 -13.42 11.25
N LYS A 443 -19.47 -13.82 11.77
CA LYS A 443 -20.52 -14.48 10.98
C LYS A 443 -21.86 -13.82 11.25
N SER A 444 -22.53 -13.43 10.20
CA SER A 444 -23.90 -12.90 10.27
C SER A 444 -24.67 -13.32 9.01
N ASP A 445 -25.95 -13.65 9.19
CA ASP A 445 -26.85 -13.95 8.07
C ASP A 445 -27.22 -12.72 7.23
N LYS A 446 -26.95 -11.53 7.75
CA LYS A 446 -27.20 -10.23 7.11
C LYS A 446 -25.94 -9.36 7.19
N ARG A 447 -25.69 -8.55 6.17
CA ARG A 447 -24.66 -7.51 6.20
C ARG A 447 -25.00 -6.49 7.29
N PRO A 448 -24.06 -6.13 8.19
CA PRO A 448 -24.32 -5.18 9.27
C PRO A 448 -24.40 -3.74 8.79
N ILE A 449 -24.97 -2.86 9.60
CA ILE A 449 -24.71 -1.42 9.50
C ILE A 449 -23.41 -1.13 10.23
N LEU A 450 -22.50 -0.36 9.62
CA LEU A 450 -21.31 0.16 10.30
C LEU A 450 -21.58 1.55 10.86
N LEU A 451 -21.46 1.71 12.17
CA LEU A 451 -21.49 2.98 12.88
C LEU A 451 -20.10 3.34 13.34
N GLN A 452 -19.61 4.54 13.03
CA GLN A 452 -18.24 4.95 13.32
C GLN A 452 -18.18 6.21 14.16
N GLY A 453 -17.22 6.26 15.10
CA GLY A 453 -16.77 7.45 15.80
C GLY A 453 -15.27 7.42 15.97
N ALA A 454 -14.60 8.56 16.02
CA ALA A 454 -13.14 8.63 16.10
C ALA A 454 -12.61 8.36 17.51
N MET A 455 -13.38 8.70 18.52
CA MET A 455 -12.97 8.68 19.94
C MET A 455 -13.95 7.88 20.79
N ASP A 456 -13.51 7.47 21.99
CA ASP A 456 -14.36 6.77 22.95
C ASP A 456 -15.63 7.57 23.28
N ILE A 457 -15.52 8.89 23.43
CA ILE A 457 -16.67 9.78 23.70
C ILE A 457 -17.66 9.84 22.55
N GLU A 458 -17.30 9.36 21.37
CA GLU A 458 -18.12 9.34 20.16
C GLU A 458 -18.66 7.94 19.84
N MET A 459 -18.24 6.87 20.53
CA MET A 459 -18.70 5.52 20.22
C MET A 459 -19.31 4.75 21.40
N GLN A 460 -18.96 5.10 22.64
CA GLN A 460 -19.30 4.29 23.81
C GLN A 460 -20.81 4.11 24.03
N ASP A 461 -21.63 5.11 23.71
CA ASP A 461 -23.08 5.03 23.91
C ASP A 461 -23.74 4.21 22.80
N MET A 462 -23.17 4.22 21.57
CA MET A 462 -23.57 3.31 20.51
C MET A 462 -23.28 1.85 20.90
N VAL A 463 -22.10 1.55 21.47
CA VAL A 463 -21.76 0.21 21.96
C VAL A 463 -22.71 -0.24 23.08
N LYS A 464 -23.01 0.62 24.06
CA LYS A 464 -23.95 0.31 25.14
C LYS A 464 -25.39 -0.01 24.66
N ALA A 465 -25.77 0.52 23.49
CA ALA A 465 -27.08 0.26 22.90
C ALA A 465 -27.20 -1.11 22.20
N LEU A 466 -26.06 -1.80 21.96
CA LEU A 466 -26.06 -3.10 21.31
C LEU A 466 -26.34 -4.23 22.30
N THR A 467 -26.94 -5.30 21.78
CA THR A 467 -27.07 -6.62 22.47
C THR A 467 -26.19 -7.65 21.74
N ASP A 468 -25.90 -8.78 22.41
CA ASP A 468 -25.10 -9.90 21.86
C ASP A 468 -23.75 -9.43 21.31
N THR A 469 -23.02 -8.64 22.08
CA THR A 469 -21.78 -7.99 21.62
C THR A 469 -20.57 -8.93 21.61
N THR A 470 -19.72 -8.75 20.60
CA THR A 470 -18.37 -9.36 20.49
C THR A 470 -17.38 -8.26 20.07
N GLU A 471 -16.24 -8.21 20.75
CA GLU A 471 -15.19 -7.25 20.47
C GLU A 471 -14.14 -7.84 19.52
N TYR A 472 -13.62 -7.02 18.61
CA TYR A 472 -12.56 -7.36 17.67
C TYR A 472 -11.49 -6.28 17.67
N THR A 473 -10.23 -6.70 17.50
CA THR A 473 -9.12 -5.80 17.19
C THR A 473 -8.51 -6.26 15.87
N ILE A 474 -8.59 -5.42 14.85
CA ILE A 474 -8.10 -5.72 13.50
C ILE A 474 -7.08 -4.66 13.14
N GLY A 475 -5.83 -5.04 12.89
CA GLY A 475 -4.75 -4.11 12.58
C GLY A 475 -4.55 -3.01 13.64
N GLN A 476 -4.88 -3.30 14.91
CA GLN A 476 -4.90 -2.42 16.10
C GLN A 476 -6.15 -1.54 16.24
N TRP A 477 -7.04 -1.42 15.24
CA TRP A 477 -8.31 -0.71 15.38
C TRP A 477 -9.36 -1.56 16.09
N TYR A 478 -10.23 -0.88 16.85
CA TYR A 478 -11.21 -1.51 17.74
C TYR A 478 -12.61 -1.50 17.12
N TYR A 479 -13.27 -2.67 17.14
CA TYR A 479 -14.62 -2.88 16.63
C TYR A 479 -15.45 -3.66 17.63
N VAL A 480 -16.74 -3.37 17.69
CA VAL A 480 -17.73 -4.13 18.47
C VAL A 480 -18.88 -4.52 17.56
N ALA A 481 -19.02 -5.80 17.27
CA ALA A 481 -20.16 -6.33 16.57
C ALA A 481 -21.27 -6.71 17.57
N GLY A 482 -22.52 -6.44 17.23
CA GLY A 482 -23.68 -6.75 18.06
C GLY A 482 -24.97 -6.60 17.29
N LYS A 483 -26.08 -6.42 18.01
CA LYS A 483 -27.39 -6.19 17.42
C LYS A 483 -28.06 -4.93 17.97
N LEU A 484 -28.67 -4.14 17.08
CA LEU A 484 -29.53 -3.03 17.41
C LEU A 484 -30.94 -3.36 16.90
N ASP A 485 -31.93 -3.37 17.80
CA ASP A 485 -33.31 -3.83 17.48
C ASP A 485 -33.36 -5.18 16.74
N GLY A 486 -32.42 -6.09 17.08
CA GLY A 486 -32.30 -7.42 16.47
C GLY A 486 -31.58 -7.48 15.13
N TYR A 487 -31.16 -6.35 14.55
CA TYR A 487 -30.40 -6.27 13.31
C TYR A 487 -28.89 -6.19 13.59
N PRO A 488 -28.01 -6.86 12.79
CA PRO A 488 -26.57 -6.80 13.00
C PRO A 488 -26.01 -5.39 12.78
N VAL A 489 -25.21 -4.93 13.71
CA VAL A 489 -24.51 -3.63 13.69
C VAL A 489 -23.08 -3.84 14.15
N VAL A 490 -22.15 -3.15 13.51
CA VAL A 490 -20.76 -3.03 13.95
C VAL A 490 -20.52 -1.57 14.33
N VAL A 491 -19.97 -1.33 15.51
CA VAL A 491 -19.48 -0.01 15.94
C VAL A 491 -17.96 -0.04 15.86
N SER A 492 -17.34 0.95 15.22
CA SER A 492 -15.88 1.05 15.14
C SER A 492 -15.37 2.36 15.73
N ARG A 493 -14.19 2.28 16.38
CA ARG A 493 -13.37 3.44 16.70
C ARG A 493 -12.35 3.63 15.59
N THR A 494 -12.53 4.70 14.81
CA THR A 494 -11.64 4.95 13.66
C THR A 494 -10.29 5.50 14.06
N GLU A 495 -10.13 6.04 15.25
CA GLU A 495 -9.10 6.99 15.68
C GLU A 495 -9.19 8.29 14.87
N GLN A 496 -8.58 9.37 15.37
CA GLN A 496 -8.62 10.67 14.70
C GLN A 496 -7.72 10.71 13.45
N GLY A 497 -8.18 11.40 12.43
CA GLY A 497 -7.43 11.74 11.22
C GLY A 497 -7.73 10.90 10.00
N LEU A 498 -7.46 11.51 8.82
CA LEU A 498 -7.80 10.98 7.50
C LEU A 498 -7.24 9.57 7.26
N ALA A 499 -5.96 9.34 7.56
CA ALA A 499 -5.31 8.05 7.35
C ALA A 499 -5.94 6.95 8.21
N ASN A 500 -6.20 7.22 9.49
CA ASN A 500 -6.83 6.27 10.41
C ASN A 500 -8.27 5.94 10.01
N ALA A 501 -9.05 6.95 9.65
CA ALA A 501 -10.43 6.78 9.22
C ALA A 501 -10.52 5.95 7.95
N GLY A 502 -9.64 6.20 6.97
CA GLY A 502 -9.53 5.40 5.74
C GLY A 502 -9.16 3.95 6.04
N ALA A 503 -8.06 3.73 6.78
CA ALA A 503 -7.56 2.39 7.11
C ALA A 503 -8.58 1.56 7.90
N SER A 504 -9.17 2.11 8.96
CA SER A 504 -10.16 1.39 9.77
C SER A 504 -11.44 1.09 8.99
N THR A 505 -11.86 1.98 8.09
CA THR A 505 -13.03 1.75 7.24
C THR A 505 -12.76 0.64 6.22
N ALA A 506 -11.58 0.63 5.58
CA ALA A 506 -11.19 -0.44 4.65
C ALA A 506 -11.16 -1.80 5.34
N LEU A 507 -10.59 -1.89 6.55
CA LEU A 507 -10.64 -3.12 7.36
C LEU A 507 -12.08 -3.53 7.69
N ALA A 508 -12.97 -2.57 7.99
CA ALA A 508 -14.37 -2.89 8.23
C ALA A 508 -15.07 -3.42 6.97
N MET A 509 -14.73 -2.91 5.78
CA MET A 509 -15.24 -3.44 4.51
C MET A 509 -14.82 -4.90 4.31
N GLU A 510 -13.54 -5.20 4.50
CA GLU A 510 -12.98 -6.53 4.35
C GLU A 510 -13.61 -7.57 5.30
N TYR A 511 -13.69 -7.25 6.58
CA TYR A 511 -14.04 -8.25 7.60
C TYR A 511 -15.54 -8.31 7.93
N PHE A 512 -16.28 -7.23 7.75
CA PHE A 512 -17.70 -7.16 8.12
C PHE A 512 -18.63 -6.96 6.93
N ASN A 513 -18.13 -6.50 5.78
CA ASN A 513 -18.91 -6.24 4.57
C ASN A 513 -20.23 -5.46 4.85
N PRO A 514 -20.16 -4.24 5.37
CA PRO A 514 -21.34 -3.50 5.81
C PRO A 514 -22.29 -3.16 4.66
N VAL A 515 -23.61 -3.13 4.96
CA VAL A 515 -24.65 -2.72 4.01
C VAL A 515 -24.74 -1.21 3.85
N ALA A 516 -24.32 -0.47 4.88
CA ALA A 516 -24.29 0.99 4.93
C ALA A 516 -23.32 1.47 6.01
N VAL A 517 -22.79 2.65 5.86
CA VAL A 517 -21.90 3.31 6.84
C VAL A 517 -22.49 4.64 7.30
N ILE A 518 -22.59 4.82 8.61
CA ILE A 518 -22.87 6.11 9.23
C ILE A 518 -21.65 6.51 10.04
N ASN A 519 -20.93 7.51 9.56
CA ASN A 519 -19.80 8.09 10.28
C ASN A 519 -20.25 9.33 11.02
N GLN A 520 -20.06 9.35 12.34
CA GLN A 520 -20.54 10.44 13.18
C GLN A 520 -19.44 10.95 14.12
N GLY A 521 -19.64 12.14 14.64
CA GLY A 521 -18.70 12.71 15.61
C GLY A 521 -18.95 14.19 15.87
N THR A 522 -18.01 14.78 16.60
CA THR A 522 -17.96 16.20 16.93
C THR A 522 -17.27 17.00 15.82
N SER A 523 -17.57 18.28 15.72
CA SER A 523 -16.97 19.18 14.70
C SER A 523 -16.93 20.63 15.17
N GLY A 524 -16.09 21.46 14.54
CA GLY A 524 -16.09 22.89 14.66
C GLY A 524 -17.01 23.57 13.65
N GLY A 525 -17.78 24.58 14.08
CA GLY A 525 -18.75 25.28 13.22
C GLY A 525 -18.07 26.28 12.28
N HIS A 526 -18.47 26.26 10.98
CA HIS A 526 -18.06 27.22 9.94
C HIS A 526 -19.22 28.06 9.42
N ASP A 527 -20.44 27.54 9.53
CA ASP A 527 -21.64 28.26 9.14
C ASP A 527 -22.06 29.25 10.25
N PRO A 528 -22.15 30.57 9.96
CA PRO A 528 -22.50 31.57 10.95
C PRO A 528 -23.99 31.53 11.43
N GLU A 529 -24.81 30.63 10.90
CA GLU A 529 -26.17 30.42 11.36
C GLU A 529 -26.31 29.26 12.37
N LEU A 530 -25.19 28.52 12.62
CA LEU A 530 -25.18 27.33 13.47
C LEU A 530 -24.42 27.56 14.79
N HIS A 531 -24.84 26.84 15.82
CA HIS A 531 -24.31 26.92 17.18
C HIS A 531 -23.97 25.55 17.75
N THR A 532 -23.22 25.52 18.84
CA THR A 532 -22.95 24.30 19.62
C THR A 532 -24.24 23.54 19.90
N PHE A 533 -24.21 22.21 19.73
CA PHE A 533 -25.32 21.25 19.69
C PHE A 533 -26.15 21.20 18.41
N ASP A 534 -25.98 22.09 17.43
CA ASP A 534 -26.62 21.89 16.13
C ASP A 534 -26.01 20.69 15.41
N ILE A 535 -26.84 19.89 14.73
CA ILE A 535 -26.44 18.70 13.97
C ILE A 535 -26.48 19.03 12.49
N VAL A 536 -25.34 18.70 11.79
CA VAL A 536 -25.22 18.76 10.34
C VAL A 536 -25.34 17.34 9.78
N LEU A 537 -26.35 17.12 8.95
CA LEU A 537 -26.49 15.94 8.11
C LEU A 537 -25.72 16.18 6.82
N GLY A 538 -24.70 15.41 6.59
CA GLY A 538 -23.80 15.55 5.43
C GLY A 538 -24.50 15.25 4.11
N GLU A 539 -25.26 16.23 3.58
CA GLU A 539 -25.73 16.17 2.20
C GLU A 539 -24.55 16.03 1.23
N THR A 540 -23.42 16.60 1.62
CA THR A 540 -22.15 16.47 0.91
C THR A 540 -21.00 16.50 1.90
N THR A 541 -19.97 15.69 1.66
CA THR A 541 -18.67 15.76 2.33
C THR A 541 -17.61 16.24 1.35
N VAL A 542 -16.69 17.11 1.79
CA VAL A 542 -15.63 17.69 0.94
C VAL A 542 -14.26 17.56 1.58
N PRO A 543 -13.19 17.26 0.79
CA PRO A 543 -11.80 17.20 1.26
C PRO A 543 -11.22 18.62 1.37
N SER A 544 -11.44 19.30 2.49
CA SER A 544 -10.98 20.71 2.68
C SER A 544 -9.46 20.86 2.72
N ALA A 545 -8.71 19.78 2.94
CA ALA A 545 -7.24 19.75 2.83
C ALA A 545 -6.74 19.61 1.39
N ALA A 546 -7.57 19.10 0.48
CA ALA A 546 -7.19 18.82 -0.90
C ALA A 546 -7.44 20.04 -1.81
N TRP A 547 -6.51 20.95 -1.82
CA TRP A 547 -6.57 22.18 -2.62
C TRP A 547 -5.30 22.40 -3.46
N MET A 548 -5.39 23.31 -4.42
CA MET A 548 -4.28 23.79 -5.24
C MET A 548 -4.26 25.32 -5.18
N THR A 549 -3.07 25.92 -5.02
CA THR A 549 -2.93 27.36 -5.08
C THR A 549 -2.44 27.86 -6.43
N GLU A 550 -2.76 29.11 -6.76
CA GLU A 550 -2.04 29.84 -7.78
C GLU A 550 -0.59 30.09 -7.34
N ALA A 551 0.31 30.17 -8.33
CA ALA A 551 1.72 30.46 -8.04
C ALA A 551 1.90 31.89 -7.55
N SER A 552 2.73 32.09 -6.51
CA SER A 552 3.13 33.41 -6.04
C SER A 552 4.65 33.52 -5.90
N ALA A 553 5.17 34.74 -6.17
CA ALA A 553 6.60 35.02 -6.09
C ALA A 553 7.06 35.04 -4.62
N LYS A 554 8.37 34.81 -4.41
CA LYS A 554 9.03 34.99 -3.11
C LYS A 554 8.83 36.40 -2.59
N GLY A 555 8.39 36.55 -1.37
CA GLY A 555 8.12 37.84 -0.71
C GLY A 555 6.74 38.43 -1.00
N ALA A 556 5.89 37.75 -1.77
CA ALA A 556 4.51 38.17 -2.02
C ALA A 556 3.57 37.89 -0.85
N GLY A 557 3.99 37.04 0.10
CA GLY A 557 3.15 36.50 1.14
C GLY A 557 2.35 35.27 0.68
N VAL A 558 1.46 34.78 1.54
CA VAL A 558 0.53 33.69 1.24
C VAL A 558 -0.89 34.23 1.12
N ASP A 559 -1.48 34.06 -0.05
CA ASP A 559 -2.87 34.37 -0.28
C ASP A 559 -3.74 33.12 -0.09
N TYR A 560 -4.40 33.03 1.06
CA TYR A 560 -5.28 31.90 1.38
C TYR A 560 -6.57 31.87 0.54
N LYS A 561 -6.91 32.97 -0.16
CA LYS A 561 -8.04 33.02 -1.08
C LYS A 561 -7.68 32.59 -2.51
N ALA A 562 -6.40 32.56 -2.86
CA ALA A 562 -5.91 32.09 -4.14
C ALA A 562 -5.79 30.55 -4.17
N MET A 563 -6.86 29.86 -3.71
CA MET A 563 -6.92 28.40 -3.69
C MET A 563 -8.18 27.88 -4.37
N THR A 564 -8.05 26.73 -4.98
CA THR A 564 -9.17 25.98 -5.57
C THR A 564 -9.18 24.56 -5.04
N MET A 565 -10.38 23.97 -4.92
CA MET A 565 -10.49 22.57 -4.53
C MET A 565 -9.86 21.67 -5.59
N ASN A 566 -8.94 20.82 -5.17
CA ASN A 566 -8.23 19.88 -6.05
C ASN A 566 -8.85 18.47 -6.03
N GLY A 567 -9.53 18.11 -4.93
CA GLY A 567 -10.16 16.81 -4.74
C GLY A 567 -9.17 15.67 -4.48
N VAL A 568 -9.70 14.51 -4.14
CA VAL A 568 -8.96 13.27 -3.90
C VAL A 568 -9.50 12.14 -4.78
N TYR A 569 -8.67 11.13 -5.05
CA TYR A 569 -9.04 10.03 -5.95
C TYR A 569 -9.88 8.98 -5.23
N ALA A 570 -10.99 8.56 -5.86
CA ALA A 570 -11.81 7.41 -5.46
C ALA A 570 -12.15 6.57 -6.69
N TYR A 571 -12.37 5.27 -6.50
CA TYR A 571 -12.73 4.40 -7.62
C TYR A 571 -14.15 4.68 -8.11
N ASP A 572 -14.27 4.87 -9.42
CA ASP A 572 -15.56 5.00 -10.12
C ASP A 572 -15.87 3.69 -10.86
N LYS A 573 -16.89 2.98 -10.40
CA LYS A 573 -17.28 1.68 -10.98
C LYS A 573 -17.76 1.76 -12.43
N ASN A 574 -18.26 2.93 -12.89
CA ASN A 574 -18.72 3.11 -14.24
C ASN A 574 -17.54 3.33 -15.19
N GLN A 575 -16.53 4.06 -14.74
CA GLN A 575 -15.30 4.30 -15.50
C GLN A 575 -14.25 3.19 -15.27
N LYS A 576 -14.42 2.36 -14.23
CA LYS A 576 -13.50 1.30 -13.81
C LYS A 576 -12.07 1.80 -13.59
N THR A 577 -11.96 2.95 -12.98
CA THR A 577 -10.68 3.59 -12.64
C THR A 577 -10.87 4.56 -11.48
N PHE A 578 -9.77 4.93 -10.84
CA PHE A 578 -9.78 6.02 -9.86
C PHE A 578 -9.93 7.36 -10.56
N VAL A 579 -10.86 8.17 -10.07
CA VAL A 579 -11.13 9.52 -10.58
C VAL A 579 -11.05 10.52 -9.43
N LYS A 580 -10.66 11.73 -9.77
CA LYS A 580 -10.56 12.81 -8.80
C LYS A 580 -11.94 13.37 -8.46
N GLU A 581 -12.27 13.40 -7.17
CA GLU A 581 -13.54 13.88 -6.65
C GLU A 581 -13.34 15.03 -5.67
N VAL A 582 -14.10 16.08 -5.84
CA VAL A 582 -14.12 17.24 -4.93
C VAL A 582 -15.29 17.20 -3.97
N LYS A 583 -16.26 16.31 -4.18
CA LYS A 583 -17.49 16.20 -3.40
C LYS A 583 -17.95 14.75 -3.32
N TYR A 584 -18.31 14.32 -2.14
CA TYR A 584 -18.92 13.01 -1.87
C TYR A 584 -20.34 13.22 -1.37
N PRO A 585 -21.39 12.93 -2.16
CA PRO A 585 -22.76 13.06 -1.72
C PRO A 585 -23.09 12.00 -0.65
N GLY A 586 -23.85 12.40 0.38
CA GLY A 586 -24.46 11.47 1.29
C GLY A 586 -25.53 10.63 0.59
N ASP A 587 -25.70 9.37 1.01
CA ASP A 587 -26.74 8.50 0.46
C ASP A 587 -28.15 9.08 0.75
N GLU A 588 -28.96 9.21 -0.29
CA GLU A 588 -30.28 9.84 -0.19
C GLU A 588 -31.22 9.09 0.76
N THR A 589 -31.15 7.77 0.80
CA THR A 589 -31.99 6.93 1.66
C THR A 589 -31.61 7.11 3.13
N LEU A 590 -30.32 7.08 3.45
CA LEU A 590 -29.81 7.34 4.80
C LEU A 590 -30.12 8.79 5.24
N LEU A 591 -29.94 9.75 4.35
CA LEU A 591 -30.23 11.16 4.62
C LEU A 591 -31.72 11.38 4.91
N ASN A 592 -32.62 10.74 4.15
CA ASN A 592 -34.05 10.79 4.38
C ASN A 592 -34.44 10.11 5.72
N CYS A 593 -33.79 8.99 6.07
CA CYS A 593 -34.00 8.35 7.37
C CYS A 593 -33.51 9.22 8.52
N ALA A 594 -32.39 9.93 8.36
CA ALA A 594 -31.89 10.88 9.34
C ALA A 594 -32.86 12.05 9.52
N GLN A 595 -33.31 12.63 8.43
CA GLN A 595 -34.25 13.76 8.48
C GLN A 595 -35.61 13.39 9.08
N ALA A 596 -36.09 12.17 8.86
CA ALA A 596 -37.39 11.71 9.42
C ALA A 596 -37.38 11.61 10.95
N VAL A 597 -36.23 11.53 11.60
CA VAL A 597 -36.10 11.50 13.07
C VAL A 597 -35.59 12.82 13.65
N ALA A 598 -35.46 13.87 12.83
CA ALA A 598 -34.96 15.18 13.29
C ALA A 598 -35.71 15.77 14.46
N GLU A 599 -37.05 15.60 14.50
CA GLU A 599 -37.92 16.10 15.60
C GLU A 599 -37.69 15.37 16.94
N THR A 600 -36.99 14.21 16.93
CA THR A 600 -36.62 13.53 18.19
C THR A 600 -35.43 14.19 18.90
N TYR A 601 -34.72 15.07 18.22
CA TYR A 601 -33.61 15.83 18.76
C TYR A 601 -34.09 17.21 19.24
N ASN A 602 -33.76 17.56 20.48
CA ASN A 602 -34.28 18.78 21.13
C ASN A 602 -33.19 19.67 21.75
N LYS A 603 -31.91 19.38 21.51
CA LYS A 603 -30.81 20.17 22.08
C LYS A 603 -30.30 21.27 21.15
N GLY A 604 -30.64 21.19 19.86
CA GLY A 604 -30.26 22.13 18.81
C GLY A 604 -31.08 21.89 17.55
N LYS A 605 -30.66 22.50 16.45
CA LYS A 605 -31.25 22.28 15.12
C LYS A 605 -30.66 21.02 14.49
N VAL A 606 -31.39 20.41 13.57
CA VAL A 606 -30.86 19.39 12.64
C VAL A 606 -30.98 19.96 11.23
N VAL A 607 -29.89 20.17 10.57
CA VAL A 607 -29.82 20.77 9.22
C VAL A 607 -29.09 19.87 8.23
N LYS A 608 -29.42 20.01 6.95
CA LYS A 608 -28.57 19.46 5.87
C LYS A 608 -27.46 20.46 5.58
N GLY A 609 -26.26 19.98 5.33
CA GLY A 609 -25.14 20.85 5.04
C GLY A 609 -23.93 20.13 4.49
N VAL A 610 -22.84 20.86 4.38
CA VAL A 610 -21.55 20.36 3.89
C VAL A 610 -20.62 20.10 5.07
N ILE A 611 -20.10 18.88 5.17
CA ILE A 611 -19.07 18.51 6.14
C ILE A 611 -17.71 18.59 5.44
N SER A 612 -16.81 19.41 5.96
CA SER A 612 -15.42 19.55 5.50
C SER A 612 -14.49 18.70 6.35
N SER A 613 -13.53 18.03 5.71
CA SER A 613 -12.58 17.18 6.44
C SER A 613 -11.13 17.57 6.12
N SER A 614 -10.31 17.69 7.16
CA SER A 614 -8.87 17.88 7.10
C SER A 614 -8.22 17.42 8.41
N ASP A 615 -6.91 17.13 8.40
CA ASP A 615 -6.15 16.91 9.64
C ASP A 615 -5.81 18.24 10.36
N GLU A 616 -6.29 19.37 9.85
CA GLU A 616 -6.06 20.69 10.40
C GLU A 616 -7.07 21.01 11.54
N TRP A 617 -6.57 21.61 12.61
CA TRP A 617 -7.41 22.24 13.63
C TRP A 617 -7.40 23.75 13.41
N ASN A 618 -8.39 24.22 12.70
CA ASN A 618 -8.49 25.63 12.33
C ASN A 618 -9.19 26.47 13.42
N ASN A 619 -8.52 27.53 13.92
CA ASN A 619 -9.04 28.49 14.89
C ASN A 619 -9.07 29.94 14.34
N GLN A 620 -8.80 30.14 13.05
CA GLN A 620 -8.82 31.46 12.43
C GLN A 620 -10.19 31.71 11.78
N ILE A 621 -10.95 32.65 12.32
CA ILE A 621 -12.36 32.91 11.91
C ILE A 621 -12.44 33.23 10.41
N ASP A 622 -11.56 34.07 9.88
CA ASP A 622 -11.60 34.42 8.46
C ASP A 622 -11.34 33.19 7.54
N ARG A 623 -10.59 32.20 8.02
CA ARG A 623 -10.40 30.92 7.32
C ARG A 623 -11.67 30.08 7.35
N MET A 624 -12.35 30.01 8.50
CA MET A 624 -13.65 29.29 8.63
C MET A 624 -14.69 29.87 7.68
N LEU A 625 -14.88 31.21 7.72
CA LEU A 625 -15.80 31.91 6.85
C LEU A 625 -15.46 31.78 5.37
N PHE A 626 -14.16 31.79 5.04
CA PHE A 626 -13.71 31.55 3.66
C PHE A 626 -14.03 30.12 3.17
N LEU A 627 -13.85 29.08 4.01
CA LEU A 627 -14.25 27.71 3.65
C LEU A 627 -15.76 27.59 3.49
N HIS A 628 -16.53 28.28 4.31
CA HIS A 628 -17.97 28.38 4.13
C HIS A 628 -18.34 29.03 2.79
N GLU A 629 -17.68 30.15 2.42
CA GLU A 629 -17.88 30.82 1.12
C GLU A 629 -17.42 29.95 -0.07
N LEU A 630 -16.27 29.26 0.04
CA LEU A 630 -15.65 28.50 -1.06
C LEU A 630 -16.43 27.26 -1.45
N ASN A 631 -16.86 26.46 -0.48
CA ASN A 631 -17.42 25.13 -0.72
C ASN A 631 -18.75 24.86 0.01
N GLY A 632 -19.28 25.83 0.75
CA GLY A 632 -20.50 25.70 1.55
C GLY A 632 -20.29 25.01 2.90
N SER A 633 -19.04 24.91 3.39
CA SER A 633 -18.71 24.22 4.65
C SER A 633 -19.59 24.69 5.80
N SER A 634 -20.39 23.79 6.37
CA SER A 634 -21.17 24.04 7.59
C SER A 634 -20.36 23.75 8.85
N CYS A 635 -19.44 22.78 8.76
CA CYS A 635 -18.55 22.41 9.85
C CYS A 635 -17.28 21.71 9.31
N GLU A 636 -16.24 21.64 10.14
CA GLU A 636 -14.99 20.94 9.81
C GLU A 636 -14.62 19.92 10.88
N GLU A 637 -14.08 18.78 10.42
CA GLU A 637 -13.66 17.64 11.23
C GLU A 637 -12.54 16.86 10.52
N MET A 638 -12.18 15.63 10.95
CA MET A 638 -10.95 14.97 10.51
C MET A 638 -11.15 13.59 9.84
N GLU A 639 -12.38 13.10 9.61
CA GLU A 639 -12.62 11.71 9.20
C GLU A 639 -13.54 11.52 8.00
N SER A 640 -14.63 12.30 7.92
CA SER A 640 -15.77 12.04 7.03
C SER A 640 -15.38 11.86 5.57
N ASN A 641 -14.44 12.66 5.07
CA ASN A 641 -14.00 12.56 3.68
C ASN A 641 -13.32 11.23 3.38
N SER A 642 -12.41 10.78 4.25
CA SER A 642 -11.75 9.48 4.10
C SER A 642 -12.74 8.32 4.10
N VAL A 643 -13.71 8.34 5.03
CA VAL A 643 -14.76 7.32 5.10
C VAL A 643 -15.61 7.35 3.83
N ALA A 644 -16.05 8.53 3.37
CA ALA A 644 -16.83 8.69 2.15
C ALA A 644 -16.08 8.19 0.90
N GLN A 645 -14.78 8.46 0.82
CA GLN A 645 -13.89 8.02 -0.26
C GLN A 645 -13.79 6.48 -0.30
N VAL A 646 -13.58 5.83 0.83
CA VAL A 646 -13.58 4.36 0.94
C VAL A 646 -14.96 3.81 0.59
N CYS A 647 -16.04 4.35 1.14
CA CYS A 647 -17.40 3.90 0.83
C CYS A 647 -17.73 3.99 -0.67
N LYS A 648 -17.29 5.07 -1.35
CA LYS A 648 -17.42 5.19 -2.81
C LYS A 648 -16.64 4.12 -3.54
N THR A 649 -15.40 3.85 -3.13
CA THR A 649 -14.55 2.82 -3.75
C THR A 649 -15.15 1.43 -3.62
N TYR A 650 -15.80 1.12 -2.48
CA TYR A 650 -16.46 -0.16 -2.22
C TYR A 650 -17.95 -0.22 -2.66
N ASP A 651 -18.48 0.89 -3.19
CA ASP A 651 -19.90 1.02 -3.56
C ASP A 651 -20.87 0.75 -2.39
N VAL A 652 -20.58 1.31 -1.22
CA VAL A 652 -21.38 1.18 -0.01
C VAL A 652 -22.04 2.52 0.34
N PRO A 653 -23.37 2.55 0.59
CA PRO A 653 -24.08 3.75 1.03
C PRO A 653 -23.43 4.40 2.25
N TYR A 654 -23.24 5.72 2.22
CA TYR A 654 -22.55 6.49 3.24
C TYR A 654 -23.37 7.70 3.68
N LEU A 655 -23.32 8.02 4.98
CA LEU A 655 -23.79 9.28 5.54
C LEU A 655 -22.85 9.78 6.65
N GLY A 656 -22.34 10.99 6.49
CA GLY A 656 -21.71 11.74 7.59
C GLY A 656 -22.75 12.46 8.45
N ILE A 657 -22.60 12.40 9.77
CA ILE A 657 -23.43 13.17 10.72
C ILE A 657 -22.47 13.84 11.71
N ARG A 658 -22.56 15.16 11.83
CA ARG A 658 -21.71 15.92 12.75
C ARG A 658 -22.54 16.80 13.67
N ILE A 659 -22.15 16.84 14.94
CA ILE A 659 -22.67 17.79 15.90
C ILE A 659 -21.62 18.87 16.15
N LEU A 660 -22.02 20.13 16.15
CA LEU A 660 -21.11 21.20 16.49
C LEU A 660 -20.75 21.11 17.98
N SER A 661 -19.50 20.91 18.30
CA SER A 661 -18.99 20.88 19.67
C SER A 661 -18.43 22.21 20.14
N ASN A 662 -18.10 23.05 19.18
CA ASN A 662 -17.59 24.42 19.38
C ASN A 662 -17.86 25.26 18.12
N THR A 663 -17.90 26.57 18.28
CA THR A 663 -17.85 27.51 17.17
C THR A 663 -16.92 28.68 17.51
N GLY A 664 -15.79 28.80 16.83
CA GLY A 664 -14.86 29.93 17.00
C GLY A 664 -15.48 31.26 16.64
N ILE A 665 -16.42 31.26 15.68
CA ILE A 665 -17.14 32.47 15.23
C ILE A 665 -17.86 33.18 16.41
N TYR A 666 -18.43 32.39 17.31
CA TYR A 666 -19.16 32.91 18.48
C TYR A 666 -18.38 32.77 19.80
N GLY A 667 -17.11 32.29 19.75
CA GLY A 667 -16.32 32.04 20.94
C GLY A 667 -16.93 30.94 21.84
N GLU A 668 -17.62 29.98 21.25
CA GLU A 668 -18.16 28.81 21.94
C GLU A 668 -17.07 27.73 22.00
N ASP A 669 -16.62 27.45 23.24
CA ASP A 669 -15.58 26.44 23.51
C ASP A 669 -16.10 25.00 23.31
N PHE A 670 -15.14 24.06 23.16
CA PHE A 670 -15.45 22.63 23.03
C PHE A 670 -16.32 22.12 24.20
N ASN A 671 -17.46 21.51 23.85
CA ASN A 671 -18.38 20.91 24.82
C ASN A 671 -18.41 19.37 24.63
N PRO A 672 -17.87 18.59 25.58
CA PRO A 672 -17.79 17.12 25.46
C PRO A 672 -19.17 16.42 25.51
N GLU A 673 -20.21 17.05 26.01
CA GLU A 673 -21.57 16.46 26.06
C GLU A 673 -22.20 16.32 24.67
N THR A 674 -21.67 17.03 23.69
CA THR A 674 -22.11 16.94 22.28
C THR A 674 -21.83 15.53 21.69
N GLY A 675 -20.75 14.87 22.06
CA GLY A 675 -20.45 13.51 21.59
C GLY A 675 -21.56 12.50 21.95
N SER A 676 -22.03 12.51 23.18
CA SER A 676 -23.15 11.64 23.61
C SER A 676 -24.49 12.04 22.93
N ALA A 677 -24.71 13.33 22.74
CA ALA A 677 -25.92 13.82 22.06
C ALA A 677 -25.95 13.38 20.57
N CYS A 678 -24.81 13.38 19.89
CA CYS A 678 -24.69 12.89 18.52
C CYS A 678 -25.00 11.39 18.42
N GLN A 679 -24.41 10.58 19.30
CA GLN A 679 -24.64 9.13 19.34
C GLN A 679 -26.11 8.77 19.57
N GLU A 680 -26.81 9.49 20.49
CA GLU A 680 -28.23 9.28 20.71
C GLU A 680 -29.06 9.54 19.44
N TYR A 681 -28.74 10.61 18.72
CA TYR A 681 -29.38 10.91 17.44
C TYR A 681 -29.08 9.85 16.37
N VAL A 682 -27.82 9.46 16.21
CA VAL A 682 -27.38 8.44 15.23
C VAL A 682 -28.02 7.07 15.49
N LEU A 683 -28.19 6.69 16.76
CA LEU A 683 -28.92 5.47 17.11
C LEU A 683 -30.39 5.53 16.64
N ASN A 684 -31.07 6.69 16.75
CA ASN A 684 -32.40 6.85 16.20
C ASN A 684 -32.43 6.76 14.67
N VAL A 685 -31.42 7.32 14.00
CA VAL A 685 -31.26 7.20 12.53
C VAL A 685 -31.09 5.73 12.13
N ALA A 686 -30.17 5.01 12.79
CA ALA A 686 -29.91 3.59 12.50
C ALA A 686 -31.16 2.73 12.74
N LYS A 687 -31.89 2.92 13.84
CA LYS A 687 -33.16 2.23 14.10
C LYS A 687 -34.19 2.52 13.02
N ASN A 688 -34.35 3.78 12.61
CA ASN A 688 -35.26 4.14 11.53
C ASN A 688 -34.88 3.48 10.21
N TYR A 689 -33.59 3.45 9.86
CA TYR A 689 -33.10 2.79 8.67
C TYR A 689 -33.36 1.27 8.70
N ILE A 690 -33.10 0.61 9.84
CA ILE A 690 -33.44 -0.80 10.06
C ILE A 690 -34.93 -1.05 9.83
N GLN A 691 -35.80 -0.27 10.44
CA GLN A 691 -37.25 -0.47 10.41
C GLN A 691 -37.86 -0.17 9.05
N THR A 692 -37.40 0.86 8.36
CA THR A 692 -38.05 1.38 7.15
C THR A 692 -37.42 0.86 5.85
N VAL A 693 -36.14 0.43 5.88
CA VAL A 693 -35.39 -0.02 4.69
C VAL A 693 -34.98 -1.47 4.78
N LEU A 694 -34.29 -1.88 5.86
CA LEU A 694 -33.62 -3.20 5.91
C LEU A 694 -34.53 -4.36 6.34
N ASN A 695 -35.64 -4.10 7.03
CA ASN A 695 -36.62 -5.12 7.45
C ASN A 695 -37.87 -5.16 6.55
N LYS A 696 -37.85 -4.49 5.40
CA LYS A 696 -38.83 -4.65 4.34
C LYS A 696 -38.46 -5.85 3.46
#